data_887f6e133bad4c4b331fb8a72cab7c41
#
_entry.id   887f6e133bad4c4b331fb8a72cab7c41
#
_cell.length_a   1.000
_cell.length_b   1.000
_cell.length_c   1.000
_cell.angle_alpha   90.00
_cell.angle_beta   90.00
_cell.angle_gamma   90.00
#
_symmetry.space_group_name_H-M   'P 1'
#
loop_
_entity.id
_entity.type
_entity.pdbx_description
1 polymer ?
#
loop_
_entity_poly.entity_id
_entity_poly.type
_entity_poly.pdbx_seq_one_letter_code
_entity_poly.pdbx_strand_id
1 'polypeptide(L)'
;MKRLLILVMMLCMVSSAMAQSGRLTAKIVDMETKEGVIGAIVELQSKSNPNLRKHNTTGAGGSVTITGLAAGDYSMKVMFIGYTPYTADVKVEGTTNLGVVELTPGVAIEAVVKEVQALRTSQNGDTVAYNAAAFKVAADADVEGLIKKMPGITVTNGQVEAQGEQVKKIFVDGKEFFGEDVSTALNSLPAQAVDRVEVFNKLSDNAEFSGMDDGEGYKAINIVTHSNMRQGVFGKMYAGYGYQPDIDGSPAELSFQNTNIYDPKVSNVTSHHKYNVGGNVNIFQGNHRVSVIGLLNNVNQQNFSFEDILGVTGGGGGGMGGGMGRGRGVGQYMVRPQSGVANVGSIGVQYTGAWGEKDAVKLNGSYFFNSTNTRNKSLLQKWYEAPSPDDYLEQEGESETHNMNHRLNLRFDWRINKNMSLMSRTNLSFQGNNPYSQQYGELTGETPGEGKYEILYNGSNGSSRAIRFSEFLQYRVNLGKVGRTITVDGRYALRNTLSSTTNSFSTLETDYAAKLPILRYVSSLAPQGETDISANLTYTEPISKSSQLSLQYRFDLEDQQIEKTAYITGEDYNITGLQPDASLSSLTNSLSMEHRVGPGYRYAKGKNTVVANVYYQHSILDGMVKGKNIKRDYDHVTYFLMTNFAFNPQNTVRVFINSYTHNPDVRNLQDIYDVSNAQYLSKGNPELRSSYNHRMNLHYVRSNIEKGRTFMWMFSAQLTQDYIGQSIEYNKKDINIDGNIYNPLQYSTYENMDGYYNLRTHISYGFPVSPIKCNLNLSAGVNWSRTPSMIDNQMNYTSNMGYDARMSLGSNISENIDFTIEWNGTFNDARQSLVKGNMRNARNQYFSHTASGQLKWVFWKGFTLTGAVNYNQYIGFTNNYNEDFLICNVYLGKKLFKNQQGEILVGVNDLLNQNKAFARTVGSGYTQNAWNSVIGRYFTVQFNYNLRHFGKKGSKSIDDYDGMGQKGGMPPFPGGRPPMMPR
;
A
#
# COMPACT_ATOMS: atom_id res chain seq x y z
N MET A 1 3.35 36.15 43.06
CA MET A 1 2.54 37.03 42.18
C MET A 1 3.34 38.14 41.50
N LYS A 2 4.20 38.95 42.20
CA LYS A 2 4.97 40.04 41.54
C LYS A 2 5.92 39.60 40.38
N ARG A 3 6.55 38.44 40.45
CA ARG A 3 7.44 37.93 39.36
C ARG A 3 6.67 37.40 38.15
N LEU A 4 5.43 36.94 38.30
CA LEU A 4 4.58 36.50 37.21
C LEU A 4 3.99 37.69 36.43
N LEU A 5 3.72 38.82 37.14
CA LEU A 5 3.22 40.04 36.53
C LEU A 5 4.32 40.74 35.67
N ILE A 6 5.58 40.67 36.09
CA ILE A 6 6.72 41.19 35.33
C ILE A 6 6.99 40.35 34.07
N LEU A 7 6.81 39.04 34.13
CA LEU A 7 6.97 38.16 32.95
C LEU A 7 5.85 38.40 31.93
N VAL A 8 4.60 38.62 32.39
CA VAL A 8 3.47 38.97 31.54
C VAL A 8 3.59 40.37 30.96
N MET A 9 4.14 41.35 31.72
CA MET A 9 4.46 42.67 31.15
C MET A 9 5.61 42.67 30.15
N MET A 10 6.66 41.84 30.34
CA MET A 10 7.71 41.66 29.33
C MET A 10 7.17 40.94 28.09
N LEU A 11 6.26 39.99 28.20
CA LEU A 11 5.62 39.32 27.06
C LEU A 11 4.72 40.28 26.27
N CYS A 12 4.06 41.23 26.92
CA CYS A 12 3.25 42.27 26.29
C CYS A 12 4.07 43.40 25.63
N MET A 13 5.31 43.63 26.06
CA MET A 13 6.18 44.64 25.39
C MET A 13 6.90 44.06 24.14
N VAL A 14 7.01 42.75 24.00
CA VAL A 14 7.57 42.14 22.76
C VAL A 14 6.55 42.07 21.61
N SER A 15 5.25 42.27 21.90
CA SER A 15 4.19 42.26 20.87
C SER A 15 3.96 43.62 20.14
N SER A 16 4.70 44.67 20.45
CA SER A 16 4.48 46.02 19.86
C SER A 16 5.46 46.42 18.77
N ALA A 17 6.38 45.55 18.34
CA ALA A 17 7.28 45.80 17.22
C ALA A 17 6.95 44.91 16.01
N MET A 18 5.68 44.78 15.68
CA MET A 18 5.28 44.31 14.35
C MET A 18 5.36 45.52 13.41
N ALA A 19 6.52 45.70 12.76
CA ALA A 19 6.60 46.54 11.57
C ALA A 19 5.51 46.06 10.60
N GLN A 20 4.60 46.93 10.19
CA GLN A 20 3.58 46.66 9.18
C GLN A 20 4.29 46.14 7.93
N SER A 21 4.32 44.83 7.73
CA SER A 21 4.89 44.26 6.53
C SER A 21 3.94 44.53 5.36
N GLY A 22 4.41 45.33 4.39
CA GLY A 22 3.66 45.67 3.19
C GLY A 22 3.31 44.39 2.38
N ARG A 23 2.21 44.45 1.66
CA ARG A 23 1.69 43.43 0.77
C ARG A 23 1.39 44.00 -0.59
N LEU A 24 1.88 43.38 -1.66
CA LEU A 24 1.57 43.75 -3.04
C LEU A 24 0.73 42.63 -3.68
N THR A 25 -0.33 43.03 -4.37
CA THR A 25 -1.18 42.13 -5.17
C THR A 25 -1.30 42.65 -6.59
N ALA A 26 -1.27 41.72 -7.58
CA ALA A 26 -1.49 42.04 -8.98
C ALA A 26 -2.16 40.83 -9.69
N LYS A 27 -2.77 41.09 -10.83
CA LYS A 27 -3.26 40.06 -11.74
C LYS A 27 -2.52 40.24 -13.09
N ILE A 28 -1.73 39.25 -13.46
CA ILE A 28 -0.97 39.21 -14.69
C ILE A 28 -1.79 38.53 -15.77
N VAL A 29 -2.03 39.20 -16.88
CA VAL A 29 -2.83 38.66 -17.98
C VAL A 29 -2.08 38.77 -19.31
N ASP A 30 -2.43 37.93 -20.25
CA ASP A 30 -2.02 38.05 -21.64
C ASP A 30 -2.70 39.28 -22.31
N MET A 31 -1.93 40.09 -23.03
CA MET A 31 -2.43 41.33 -23.64
C MET A 31 -3.49 41.07 -24.74
N GLU A 32 -3.38 39.98 -25.48
CA GLU A 32 -4.26 39.65 -26.60
C GLU A 32 -5.52 38.87 -26.13
N THR A 33 -5.31 37.84 -25.29
CA THR A 33 -6.39 36.95 -24.86
C THR A 33 -7.12 37.40 -23.58
N LYS A 34 -6.52 38.35 -22.82
CA LYS A 34 -6.98 38.81 -21.49
C LYS A 34 -7.06 37.73 -20.44
N GLU A 35 -6.51 36.55 -20.75
CA GLU A 35 -6.46 35.43 -19.80
C GLU A 35 -5.31 35.59 -18.80
N GLY A 36 -5.51 34.99 -17.60
CA GLY A 36 -4.49 35.06 -16.55
C GLY A 36 -3.26 34.21 -16.88
N VAL A 37 -2.09 34.81 -16.94
CA VAL A 37 -0.81 34.10 -17.16
C VAL A 37 -0.40 33.39 -15.87
N ILE A 38 -0.52 32.09 -15.83
CA ILE A 38 -0.18 31.27 -14.66
C ILE A 38 1.29 30.88 -14.72
N GLY A 39 2.02 31.05 -13.60
CA GLY A 39 3.43 30.70 -13.51
C GLY A 39 4.38 31.83 -13.94
N ALA A 40 3.88 33.06 -14.27
CA ALA A 40 4.72 34.22 -14.50
C ALA A 40 5.45 34.61 -13.21
N ILE A 41 6.75 34.90 -13.34
CA ILE A 41 7.59 35.29 -12.21
C ILE A 41 7.46 36.81 -12.07
N VAL A 42 7.02 37.25 -10.88
CA VAL A 42 6.97 38.66 -10.50
C VAL A 42 8.08 38.93 -9.46
N GLU A 43 9.09 39.64 -9.83
CA GLU A 43 10.23 40.05 -9.00
C GLU A 43 10.07 41.53 -8.60
N LEU A 44 10.29 41.84 -7.32
CA LEU A 44 10.37 43.18 -6.77
C LEU A 44 11.78 43.40 -6.22
N GLN A 45 12.46 44.42 -6.68
CA GLN A 45 13.77 44.84 -6.19
C GLN A 45 13.65 46.22 -5.55
N SER A 46 14.06 46.35 -4.29
CA SER A 46 14.02 47.65 -3.61
C SER A 46 15.00 48.65 -4.25
N LYS A 47 14.54 49.87 -4.53
CA LYS A 47 15.41 50.92 -5.07
C LYS A 47 16.38 51.47 -4.03
N SER A 48 16.00 51.46 -2.76
CA SER A 48 16.84 51.90 -1.64
C SER A 48 17.87 50.83 -1.21
N ASN A 49 17.61 49.54 -1.48
CA ASN A 49 18.55 48.44 -1.18
C ASN A 49 18.51 47.40 -2.31
N PRO A 50 19.38 47.49 -3.34
CA PRO A 50 19.37 46.56 -4.49
C PRO A 50 19.58 45.08 -4.15
N ASN A 51 20.11 44.76 -2.96
CA ASN A 51 20.25 43.38 -2.47
C ASN A 51 18.93 42.79 -1.94
N LEU A 52 17.95 43.65 -1.65
CA LEU A 52 16.64 43.22 -1.18
C LEU A 52 15.73 42.90 -2.37
N ARG A 53 15.62 41.64 -2.71
CA ARG A 53 14.73 41.16 -3.77
C ARG A 53 13.68 40.23 -3.18
N LYS A 54 12.45 40.39 -3.64
CA LYS A 54 11.32 39.49 -3.34
C LYS A 54 10.69 39.10 -4.65
N HIS A 55 10.36 37.82 -4.79
CA HIS A 55 9.66 37.31 -5.97
C HIS A 55 8.56 36.35 -5.58
N ASN A 56 7.58 36.19 -6.43
CA ASN A 56 6.56 35.17 -6.35
C ASN A 56 6.05 34.87 -7.76
N THR A 57 5.38 33.72 -7.93
CA THR A 57 4.80 33.30 -9.20
C THR A 57 3.29 33.53 -9.19
N THR A 58 2.73 33.81 -10.35
CA THR A 58 1.29 33.94 -10.52
C THR A 58 0.60 32.59 -10.37
N GLY A 59 -0.47 32.53 -9.60
CA GLY A 59 -1.34 31.37 -9.39
C GLY A 59 -2.52 31.34 -10.37
N ALA A 60 -3.56 30.59 -10.00
CA ALA A 60 -4.79 30.46 -10.79
C ALA A 60 -5.37 31.83 -11.17
N GLY A 61 -5.72 31.98 -12.46
CA GLY A 61 -6.23 33.25 -13.01
C GLY A 61 -5.21 34.37 -13.09
N GLY A 62 -3.89 34.09 -13.03
CA GLY A 62 -2.82 35.06 -13.16
C GLY A 62 -2.60 35.91 -11.91
N SER A 63 -3.19 35.57 -10.76
CA SER A 63 -3.08 36.38 -9.54
C SER A 63 -1.75 36.15 -8.82
N VAL A 64 -1.12 37.17 -8.32
CA VAL A 64 0.09 37.11 -7.50
C VAL A 64 -0.06 37.96 -6.24
N THR A 65 0.52 37.47 -5.14
CA THR A 65 0.61 38.16 -3.87
C THR A 65 2.03 38.08 -3.33
N ILE A 66 2.68 39.19 -3.06
CA ILE A 66 3.99 39.26 -2.43
C ILE A 66 3.83 39.93 -1.07
N THR A 67 4.26 39.28 0.00
CA THR A 67 4.13 39.75 1.39
C THR A 67 5.51 39.98 2.01
N GLY A 68 5.56 40.69 3.13
CA GLY A 68 6.82 40.95 3.83
C GLY A 68 7.67 42.01 3.17
N LEU A 69 7.03 42.98 2.50
CA LEU A 69 7.68 44.11 1.88
C LEU A 69 7.81 45.27 2.89
N ALA A 70 8.94 45.94 2.91
CA ALA A 70 9.07 47.21 3.63
C ALA A 70 8.38 48.33 2.81
N ALA A 71 7.84 49.33 3.47
CA ALA A 71 7.34 50.52 2.74
C ALA A 71 8.49 51.20 1.97
N GLY A 72 8.26 51.55 0.71
CA GLY A 72 9.28 52.17 -0.15
C GLY A 72 9.06 51.92 -1.66
N ASP A 73 10.01 52.38 -2.45
CA ASP A 73 9.98 52.26 -3.90
C ASP A 73 10.69 50.98 -4.37
N TYR A 74 10.02 50.26 -5.26
CA TYR A 74 10.50 49.04 -5.86
C TYR A 74 10.46 49.10 -7.38
N SER A 75 11.42 48.42 -8.01
CA SER A 75 11.34 48.09 -9.43
C SER A 75 10.72 46.71 -9.55
N MET A 76 9.56 46.59 -10.19
CA MET A 76 8.89 45.35 -10.50
C MET A 76 9.27 44.86 -11.87
N LYS A 77 9.59 43.56 -11.98
CA LYS A 77 9.84 42.87 -13.24
C LYS A 77 8.97 41.64 -13.33
N VAL A 78 8.18 41.50 -14.41
CA VAL A 78 7.35 40.31 -14.67
C VAL A 78 7.92 39.57 -15.87
N MET A 79 8.18 38.31 -15.74
CA MET A 79 8.79 37.43 -16.74
C MET A 79 7.99 36.15 -16.94
N PHE A 80 7.76 35.78 -18.20
CA PHE A 80 7.18 34.51 -18.57
C PHE A 80 7.70 34.06 -19.93
N ILE A 81 7.86 32.72 -20.13
CA ILE A 81 8.39 32.18 -21.38
C ILE A 81 7.41 32.49 -22.53
N GLY A 82 7.90 33.06 -23.61
CA GLY A 82 7.08 33.49 -24.77
C GLY A 82 6.50 34.91 -24.67
N TYR A 83 6.85 35.70 -23.63
CA TYR A 83 6.42 37.05 -23.46
C TYR A 83 7.61 37.99 -23.31
N THR A 84 7.43 39.22 -23.74
CA THR A 84 8.40 40.32 -23.49
C THR A 84 8.38 40.65 -22.00
N PRO A 85 9.53 40.72 -21.30
CA PRO A 85 9.57 41.08 -19.90
C PRO A 85 8.95 42.45 -19.64
N TYR A 86 8.00 42.53 -18.72
CA TYR A 86 7.37 43.78 -18.30
C TYR A 86 8.11 44.35 -17.09
N THR A 87 8.41 45.67 -17.13
CA THR A 87 9.06 46.38 -16.02
C THR A 87 8.28 47.62 -15.64
N ALA A 88 8.10 47.86 -14.35
CA ALA A 88 7.44 49.05 -13.82
C ALA A 88 7.99 49.43 -12.44
N ASP A 89 7.95 50.73 -12.13
CA ASP A 89 8.24 51.20 -10.78
C ASP A 89 6.98 51.17 -9.93
N VAL A 90 7.09 50.68 -8.71
CA VAL A 90 5.97 50.47 -7.80
C VAL A 90 6.30 51.00 -6.43
N LYS A 91 5.43 51.81 -5.86
CA LYS A 91 5.53 52.27 -4.47
C LYS A 91 4.68 51.38 -3.58
N VAL A 92 5.29 50.78 -2.55
CA VAL A 92 4.61 49.90 -1.58
C VAL A 92 4.35 50.70 -0.30
N GLU A 93 3.06 50.95 -0.01
CA GLU A 93 2.59 51.59 1.22
C GLU A 93 1.49 50.68 1.83
N GLY A 94 1.87 49.80 2.79
CA GLY A 94 0.94 48.87 3.38
C GLY A 94 0.44 47.79 2.38
N THR A 95 -0.86 47.74 2.09
CA THR A 95 -1.41 46.84 1.07
C THR A 95 -1.58 47.57 -0.26
N THR A 96 -0.72 47.28 -1.23
CA THR A 96 -0.73 47.86 -2.57
C THR A 96 -1.34 46.87 -3.57
N ASN A 97 -2.38 47.29 -4.30
CA ASN A 97 -2.98 46.52 -5.37
C ASN A 97 -2.70 47.22 -6.73
N LEU A 98 -1.97 46.55 -7.62
CA LEU A 98 -1.60 47.07 -8.94
C LEU A 98 -2.67 46.83 -10.01
N GLY A 99 -3.75 46.12 -9.67
CA GLY A 99 -4.78 45.73 -10.64
C GLY A 99 -4.27 44.72 -11.66
N VAL A 100 -4.63 44.95 -12.95
CA VAL A 100 -4.25 44.06 -14.06
C VAL A 100 -2.97 44.56 -14.72
N VAL A 101 -2.00 43.67 -14.87
CA VAL A 101 -0.74 43.88 -15.59
C VAL A 101 -0.73 43.01 -16.82
N GLU A 102 -0.63 43.62 -18.00
CA GLU A 102 -0.70 42.95 -19.30
C GLU A 102 0.70 42.58 -19.79
N LEU A 103 0.91 41.33 -20.18
CA LEU A 103 2.13 40.89 -20.82
C LEU A 103 1.94 40.79 -22.33
N THR A 104 2.86 41.33 -23.09
CA THR A 104 2.85 41.26 -24.55
C THR A 104 3.53 39.98 -25.04
N PRO A 105 2.89 39.16 -25.88
CA PRO A 105 3.53 38.00 -26.51
C PRO A 105 4.76 38.46 -27.32
N GLY A 106 5.90 37.82 -27.18
CA GLY A 106 7.15 38.20 -27.82
C GLY A 106 8.01 36.97 -28.18
N VAL A 107 8.83 37.09 -29.22
CA VAL A 107 9.83 36.09 -29.59
C VAL A 107 10.99 36.16 -28.60
N ALA A 108 11.27 35.06 -27.93
CA ALA A 108 12.37 34.95 -26.97
C ALA A 108 13.73 35.20 -27.69
N ILE A 109 14.35 36.34 -27.46
CA ILE A 109 15.80 36.54 -27.65
C ILE A 109 16.46 35.71 -26.54
N GLU A 110 17.51 34.94 -26.86
CA GLU A 110 18.30 34.15 -25.90
C GLU A 110 18.70 35.00 -24.69
N ALA A 111 17.86 35.00 -23.68
CA ALA A 111 18.20 35.55 -22.39
C ALA A 111 19.05 34.48 -21.66
N VAL A 112 20.20 34.87 -21.14
CA VAL A 112 20.99 34.11 -20.20
C VAL A 112 20.06 33.58 -19.12
N VAL A 113 19.74 32.30 -19.20
CA VAL A 113 18.88 31.58 -18.25
C VAL A 113 19.68 31.48 -16.94
N LYS A 114 19.50 32.45 -16.07
CA LYS A 114 19.82 32.28 -14.67
C LYS A 114 18.77 31.26 -14.16
N GLU A 115 19.19 30.02 -13.87
CA GLU A 115 18.31 28.98 -13.35
C GLU A 115 17.54 29.56 -12.14
N VAL A 116 16.32 29.99 -12.35
CA VAL A 116 15.37 30.23 -11.26
C VAL A 116 14.93 28.85 -10.82
N GLN A 117 15.38 28.41 -9.67
CA GLN A 117 14.95 27.13 -9.12
C GLN A 117 13.43 27.17 -8.96
N ALA A 118 12.73 26.39 -9.77
CA ALA A 118 11.31 26.18 -9.62
C ALA A 118 11.02 25.72 -8.18
N LEU A 119 10.02 26.29 -7.53
CA LEU A 119 9.61 25.88 -6.18
C LEU A 119 9.35 24.37 -6.21
N ARG A 120 10.11 23.61 -5.44
CA ARG A 120 10.08 22.14 -5.46
C ARG A 120 8.80 21.57 -4.88
N THR A 121 8.31 22.21 -3.82
CA THR A 121 7.15 21.74 -3.08
C THR A 121 6.26 22.90 -2.70
N SER A 122 4.97 22.70 -2.68
CA SER A 122 3.99 23.62 -2.10
C SER A 122 3.04 22.84 -1.19
N GLN A 123 2.50 23.49 -0.16
CA GLN A 123 1.56 22.86 0.75
C GLN A 123 0.27 23.67 0.82
N ASN A 124 -0.86 22.99 0.64
CA ASN A 124 -2.18 23.58 0.79
C ASN A 124 -3.04 22.68 1.67
N GLY A 125 -3.18 23.05 2.94
CA GLY A 125 -3.84 22.19 3.94
C GLY A 125 -2.98 20.94 4.20
N ASP A 126 -3.56 19.77 4.03
CA ASP A 126 -2.91 18.46 4.12
C ASP A 126 -2.29 17.98 2.80
N THR A 127 -2.55 18.69 1.70
CA THR A 127 -2.00 18.38 0.37
C THR A 127 -0.60 18.94 0.23
N VAL A 128 0.36 18.07 -0.05
CA VAL A 128 1.72 18.45 -0.44
C VAL A 128 1.85 18.25 -1.95
N ALA A 129 2.10 19.33 -2.69
CA ALA A 129 2.31 19.28 -4.13
C ALA A 129 3.80 19.44 -4.46
N TYR A 130 4.31 18.54 -5.28
CA TYR A 130 5.68 18.50 -5.79
C TYR A 130 5.67 18.93 -7.25
N ASN A 131 6.45 19.93 -7.60
CA ASN A 131 6.64 20.35 -8.98
C ASN A 131 7.54 19.35 -9.72
N ALA A 132 7.02 18.68 -10.74
CA ALA A 132 7.75 17.65 -11.48
C ALA A 132 9.03 18.19 -12.13
N ALA A 133 9.02 19.42 -12.66
CA ALA A 133 10.17 20.04 -13.29
C ALA A 133 11.37 20.26 -12.36
N ALA A 134 11.15 20.24 -11.04
CA ALA A 134 12.21 20.36 -10.05
C ALA A 134 12.98 19.03 -9.79
N PHE A 135 12.51 17.92 -10.36
CA PHE A 135 13.08 16.59 -10.19
C PHE A 135 13.44 16.00 -11.56
N LYS A 136 14.73 16.07 -11.91
CA LYS A 136 15.20 15.59 -13.22
C LYS A 136 15.26 14.08 -13.24
N VAL A 137 14.64 13.47 -14.23
CA VAL A 137 14.64 12.04 -14.51
C VAL A 137 15.03 11.80 -15.97
N ALA A 138 15.38 10.56 -16.29
CA ALA A 138 15.66 10.17 -17.66
C ALA A 138 14.44 10.47 -18.56
N ALA A 139 14.70 10.82 -19.82
CA ALA A 139 13.67 11.22 -20.79
C ALA A 139 12.60 10.14 -21.06
N ASP A 140 12.90 8.89 -20.77
CA ASP A 140 12.02 7.74 -20.92
C ASP A 140 11.57 7.15 -19.56
N ALA A 141 11.82 7.87 -18.45
CA ALA A 141 11.33 7.48 -17.14
C ALA A 141 9.80 7.54 -17.07
N ASP A 142 9.24 6.68 -16.26
CA ASP A 142 7.85 6.69 -15.84
C ASP A 142 7.65 7.55 -14.59
N VAL A 143 6.41 7.65 -14.16
CA VAL A 143 6.06 8.43 -12.95
C VAL A 143 6.63 7.77 -11.70
N GLU A 144 6.81 6.46 -11.64
CA GLU A 144 7.44 5.79 -10.50
C GLU A 144 8.87 6.29 -10.29
N GLY A 145 9.67 6.38 -11.36
CA GLY A 145 11.02 6.95 -11.31
C GLY A 145 11.05 8.41 -10.85
N LEU A 146 10.02 9.19 -11.19
CA LEU A 146 9.88 10.56 -10.76
C LEU A 146 9.56 10.68 -9.26
N ILE A 147 8.56 9.94 -8.76
CA ILE A 147 8.12 10.06 -7.36
C ILE A 147 9.15 9.50 -6.37
N LYS A 148 9.97 8.52 -6.74
CA LYS A 148 11.10 8.02 -5.94
C LYS A 148 12.08 9.11 -5.52
N LYS A 149 12.15 10.21 -6.27
CA LYS A 149 13.03 11.35 -5.98
C LYS A 149 12.38 12.41 -5.08
N MET A 150 11.08 12.29 -4.81
CA MET A 150 10.32 13.26 -4.03
C MET A 150 10.45 12.98 -2.53
N PRO A 151 10.69 14.02 -1.69
CA PRO A 151 10.84 13.84 -0.25
C PRO A 151 9.57 13.28 0.39
N GLY A 152 9.75 12.28 1.26
CA GLY A 152 8.64 11.65 2.00
C GLY A 152 7.79 10.67 1.20
N ILE A 153 8.24 10.31 -0.01
CA ILE A 153 7.67 9.22 -0.79
C ILE A 153 8.70 8.09 -0.88
N THR A 154 8.28 6.88 -0.58
CA THR A 154 9.09 5.67 -0.75
C THR A 154 8.33 4.69 -1.65
N VAL A 155 9.07 4.05 -2.55
CA VAL A 155 8.50 3.00 -3.42
C VAL A 155 9.35 1.76 -3.25
N THR A 156 8.74 0.70 -2.74
CA THR A 156 9.43 -0.57 -2.49
C THR A 156 8.57 -1.68 -3.08
N ASN A 157 9.12 -2.40 -4.06
CA ASN A 157 8.44 -3.52 -4.75
C ASN A 157 7.03 -3.17 -5.26
N GLY A 158 6.87 -1.99 -5.88
CA GLY A 158 5.60 -1.52 -6.41
C GLY A 158 4.62 -0.93 -5.38
N GLN A 159 4.95 -1.04 -4.09
CA GLN A 159 4.20 -0.31 -3.04
C GLN A 159 4.72 1.11 -2.88
N VAL A 160 3.79 2.02 -2.78
CA VAL A 160 4.08 3.44 -2.53
C VAL A 160 3.64 3.81 -1.12
N GLU A 161 4.56 4.27 -0.33
CA GLU A 161 4.27 4.95 0.92
C GLU A 161 4.51 6.44 0.74
N ALA A 162 3.57 7.25 1.13
CA ALA A 162 3.70 8.70 1.14
C ALA A 162 3.42 9.23 2.54
N GLN A 163 4.34 10.01 3.08
CA GLN A 163 4.24 10.56 4.44
C GLN A 163 4.06 9.46 5.51
N GLY A 164 4.68 8.28 5.31
CA GLY A 164 4.61 7.15 6.24
C GLY A 164 3.30 6.35 6.22
N GLU A 165 2.39 6.67 5.29
CA GLU A 165 1.17 5.91 5.05
C GLU A 165 1.18 5.30 3.65
N GLN A 166 0.60 4.09 3.52
CA GLN A 166 0.44 3.45 2.23
C GLN A 166 -0.52 4.22 1.34
N VAL A 167 -0.10 4.51 0.11
CA VAL A 167 -0.96 5.09 -0.93
C VAL A 167 -1.89 3.99 -1.46
N LYS A 168 -3.20 4.23 -1.39
CA LYS A 168 -4.21 3.27 -1.85
C LYS A 168 -4.67 3.51 -3.29
N LYS A 169 -4.63 4.75 -3.76
CA LYS A 169 -5.14 5.11 -5.09
C LYS A 169 -4.32 6.19 -5.74
N ILE A 170 -4.21 6.10 -7.07
CA ILE A 170 -3.65 7.12 -7.94
C ILE A 170 -4.78 7.81 -8.70
N PHE A 171 -4.71 9.12 -8.74
CA PHE A 171 -5.55 9.96 -9.58
C PHE A 171 -4.70 10.60 -10.68
N VAL A 172 -5.28 10.79 -11.86
CA VAL A 172 -4.67 11.58 -12.95
C VAL A 172 -5.64 12.70 -13.29
N ASP A 173 -5.20 13.95 -13.11
CA ASP A 173 -6.04 15.16 -13.23
C ASP A 173 -7.38 15.04 -12.47
N GLY A 174 -7.30 14.52 -11.23
CA GLY A 174 -8.45 14.35 -10.34
C GLY A 174 -9.38 13.17 -10.67
N LYS A 175 -9.07 12.35 -11.67
CA LYS A 175 -9.83 11.15 -12.05
C LYS A 175 -9.09 9.90 -11.59
N GLU A 176 -9.77 8.97 -10.96
CA GLU A 176 -9.20 7.71 -10.50
C GLU A 176 -8.60 6.93 -11.68
N PHE A 177 -7.38 6.40 -11.49
CA PHE A 177 -6.61 5.77 -12.55
C PHE A 177 -6.13 4.39 -12.09
N PHE A 178 -6.53 3.33 -12.77
CA PHE A 178 -6.33 1.91 -12.44
C PHE A 178 -6.82 1.48 -11.05
N GLY A 179 -7.82 2.18 -10.48
CA GLY A 179 -8.44 1.79 -9.21
C GLY A 179 -7.44 1.75 -8.05
N GLU A 180 -7.27 0.61 -7.43
CA GLU A 180 -6.35 0.41 -6.31
C GLU A 180 -4.97 -0.11 -6.75
N ASP A 181 -4.76 -0.32 -8.06
CA ASP A 181 -3.47 -0.73 -8.60
C ASP A 181 -2.53 0.47 -8.81
N VAL A 182 -1.87 0.84 -7.72
CA VAL A 182 -0.94 1.96 -7.65
C VAL A 182 0.28 1.75 -8.55
N SER A 183 0.83 0.54 -8.58
CA SER A 183 2.03 0.22 -9.38
C SER A 183 1.76 0.35 -10.88
N THR A 184 0.68 -0.25 -11.35
CA THR A 184 0.26 -0.15 -12.75
C THR A 184 0.00 1.30 -13.15
N ALA A 185 -0.66 2.08 -12.29
CA ALA A 185 -0.93 3.49 -12.56
C ALA A 185 0.36 4.31 -12.76
N LEU A 186 1.37 4.10 -11.91
CA LEU A 186 2.63 4.84 -11.96
C LEU A 186 3.51 4.44 -13.14
N ASN A 187 3.57 3.15 -13.47
CA ASN A 187 4.38 2.62 -14.56
C ASN A 187 3.75 2.86 -15.94
N SER A 188 2.45 3.18 -15.99
CA SER A 188 1.73 3.44 -17.24
C SER A 188 1.88 4.87 -17.76
N LEU A 189 2.36 5.79 -16.95
CA LEU A 189 2.45 7.21 -17.31
C LEU A 189 3.91 7.63 -17.47
N PRO A 190 4.28 8.33 -18.58
CA PRO A 190 5.62 8.88 -18.73
C PRO A 190 5.80 10.09 -17.79
N ALA A 191 6.95 10.18 -17.13
CA ALA A 191 7.28 11.30 -16.23
C ALA A 191 7.19 12.66 -16.91
N GLN A 192 7.49 12.74 -18.22
CA GLN A 192 7.40 13.97 -19.00
C GLN A 192 5.97 14.52 -19.14
N ALA A 193 4.95 13.69 -18.95
CA ALA A 193 3.56 14.16 -18.97
C ALA A 193 3.14 14.90 -17.69
N VAL A 194 3.94 14.83 -16.64
CA VAL A 194 3.59 15.31 -15.30
C VAL A 194 4.02 16.74 -15.11
N ASP A 195 3.08 17.61 -14.77
CA ASP A 195 3.31 19.00 -14.30
C ASP A 195 3.65 19.00 -12.81
N ARG A 196 2.83 18.33 -11.99
CA ARG A 196 3.04 18.19 -10.56
C ARG A 196 2.41 16.92 -9.99
N VAL A 197 2.91 16.49 -8.84
CA VAL A 197 2.41 15.37 -8.08
C VAL A 197 1.88 15.88 -6.74
N GLU A 198 0.64 15.59 -6.43
CA GLU A 198 -0.04 16.02 -5.22
C GLU A 198 -0.29 14.82 -4.30
N VAL A 199 0.24 14.88 -3.09
CA VAL A 199 0.02 13.85 -2.03
C VAL A 199 -0.98 14.41 -1.03
N PHE A 200 -2.07 13.70 -0.80
CA PHE A 200 -3.16 14.16 0.06
C PHE A 200 -3.91 13.02 0.74
N ASN A 201 -4.71 13.37 1.75
CA ASN A 201 -5.64 12.43 2.36
C ASN A 201 -6.99 12.57 1.65
N LYS A 202 -7.38 11.54 0.90
CA LYS A 202 -8.70 11.46 0.28
C LYS A 202 -9.72 11.08 1.35
N LEU A 203 -10.72 11.89 1.55
CA LEU A 203 -11.86 11.58 2.39
C LEU A 203 -12.70 10.45 1.74
N SER A 204 -13.49 9.75 2.54
CA SER A 204 -14.53 8.87 2.01
C SER A 204 -15.52 9.66 1.15
N ASP A 205 -16.22 9.00 0.26
CA ASP A 205 -17.23 9.66 -0.59
C ASP A 205 -18.37 10.28 0.26
N ASN A 206 -18.69 9.69 1.41
CA ASN A 206 -19.64 10.22 2.36
C ASN A 206 -19.10 11.47 3.09
N ALA A 207 -17.89 11.39 3.60
CA ALA A 207 -17.24 12.50 4.28
C ALA A 207 -17.02 13.71 3.35
N GLU A 208 -16.71 13.46 2.08
CA GLU A 208 -16.55 14.53 1.09
C GLU A 208 -17.85 15.28 0.82
N PHE A 209 -18.98 14.57 0.79
CA PHE A 209 -20.29 15.17 0.57
C PHE A 209 -20.88 15.84 1.82
N SER A 210 -20.87 15.13 2.94
CA SER A 210 -21.45 15.60 4.21
C SER A 210 -20.60 16.65 4.91
N GLY A 211 -19.30 16.64 4.60
CA GLY A 211 -18.29 17.38 5.32
C GLY A 211 -17.92 16.80 6.70
N MET A 212 -18.53 15.66 7.07
CA MET A 212 -18.21 14.91 8.30
C MET A 212 -17.25 13.79 7.97
N ASP A 213 -16.01 13.87 8.47
CA ASP A 213 -15.05 12.79 8.32
C ASP A 213 -15.49 11.58 9.15
N ASP A 214 -15.61 10.43 8.50
CA ASP A 214 -16.04 9.16 9.08
C ASP A 214 -14.86 8.24 9.44
N GLY A 215 -13.63 8.70 9.17
CA GLY A 215 -12.41 7.95 9.41
C GLY A 215 -12.07 6.91 8.35
N GLU A 216 -12.87 6.78 7.31
CA GLU A 216 -12.64 5.86 6.20
C GLU A 216 -11.76 6.46 5.07
N GLY A 217 -11.21 7.66 5.31
CA GLY A 217 -10.28 8.32 4.40
C GLY A 217 -8.96 7.54 4.24
N TYR A 218 -8.25 7.79 3.14
CA TYR A 218 -6.99 7.11 2.81
C TYR A 218 -5.98 8.04 2.14
N LYS A 219 -4.68 7.65 2.15
CA LYS A 219 -3.63 8.36 1.44
C LYS A 219 -3.75 8.14 -0.06
N ALA A 220 -3.68 9.22 -0.84
CA ALA A 220 -3.76 9.21 -2.29
C ALA A 220 -2.72 10.13 -2.93
N ILE A 221 -2.40 9.85 -4.19
CA ILE A 221 -1.57 10.70 -5.05
C ILE A 221 -2.40 11.12 -6.25
N ASN A 222 -2.39 12.43 -6.57
CA ASN A 222 -2.92 12.97 -7.81
C ASN A 222 -1.77 13.42 -8.72
N ILE A 223 -1.70 12.86 -9.90
CA ILE A 223 -0.74 13.22 -10.94
C ILE A 223 -1.44 14.23 -11.83
N VAL A 224 -1.00 15.48 -11.77
CA VAL A 224 -1.51 16.54 -12.64
C VAL A 224 -0.65 16.58 -13.89
N THR A 225 -1.27 16.42 -15.04
CA THR A 225 -0.57 16.42 -16.33
C THR A 225 -0.49 17.82 -16.92
N HIS A 226 0.52 18.06 -17.76
CA HIS A 226 0.60 19.31 -18.55
C HIS A 226 -0.65 19.44 -19.44
N SER A 227 -1.15 20.67 -19.62
CA SER A 227 -2.39 20.95 -20.37
C SER A 227 -2.35 20.43 -21.82
N ASN A 228 -1.20 20.57 -22.49
CA ASN A 228 -0.98 20.07 -23.85
C ASN A 228 -0.86 18.54 -23.94
N MET A 229 -0.74 17.84 -22.82
CA MET A 229 -0.62 16.37 -22.77
C MET A 229 -1.92 15.68 -22.31
N ARG A 230 -2.98 16.45 -22.08
CA ARG A 230 -4.33 15.92 -21.80
C ARG A 230 -5.05 15.38 -23.03
N GLN A 231 -4.48 15.58 -24.22
CA GLN A 231 -4.95 15.01 -25.48
C GLN A 231 -3.79 14.35 -26.22
N GLY A 232 -3.99 13.09 -26.63
CA GLY A 232 -2.98 12.36 -27.38
C GLY A 232 -2.98 10.87 -27.11
N VAL A 233 -2.02 10.20 -27.77
CA VAL A 233 -1.76 8.77 -27.60
C VAL A 233 -0.32 8.61 -27.12
N PHE A 234 -0.14 7.95 -26.00
CA PHE A 234 1.18 7.72 -25.42
C PHE A 234 1.24 6.37 -24.71
N GLY A 235 2.44 5.88 -24.50
CA GLY A 235 2.66 4.62 -23.84
C GLY A 235 4.06 4.08 -24.06
N LYS A 236 4.29 2.86 -23.61
CA LYS A 236 5.55 2.13 -23.72
C LYS A 236 5.26 0.71 -24.17
N MET A 237 6.02 0.23 -25.11
CA MET A 237 6.01 -1.16 -25.56
C MET A 237 7.41 -1.72 -25.46
N TYR A 238 7.55 -2.99 -25.11
CA TYR A 238 8.82 -3.65 -25.06
C TYR A 238 8.67 -5.13 -25.44
N ALA A 239 9.73 -5.64 -26.04
CA ALA A 239 9.88 -7.06 -26.35
C ALA A 239 11.33 -7.47 -26.09
N GLY A 240 11.51 -8.46 -25.25
CA GLY A 240 12.80 -8.99 -24.86
C GLY A 240 12.84 -10.51 -25.00
N TYR A 241 13.99 -11.01 -25.41
CA TYR A 241 14.33 -12.43 -25.45
C TYR A 241 15.66 -12.63 -24.74
N GLY A 242 15.79 -13.75 -24.02
CA GLY A 242 16.99 -14.06 -23.29
C GLY A 242 17.26 -15.56 -23.20
N TYR A 243 18.44 -15.90 -22.71
CA TYR A 243 18.88 -17.25 -22.49
C TYR A 243 19.47 -17.42 -21.09
N GLN A 244 18.98 -18.41 -20.34
CA GLN A 244 19.47 -18.84 -19.04
C GLN A 244 20.15 -20.20 -19.17
N PRO A 245 21.46 -20.32 -18.84
CA PRO A 245 22.18 -21.59 -18.94
C PRO A 245 21.70 -22.63 -17.93
N ASP A 246 21.47 -22.20 -16.67
CA ASP A 246 21.02 -23.06 -15.58
C ASP A 246 19.52 -22.92 -15.36
N ILE A 247 18.78 -24.00 -15.37
CA ILE A 247 17.31 -24.05 -15.28
C ILE A 247 16.79 -24.75 -14.03
N ASP A 248 17.62 -25.35 -13.21
CA ASP A 248 17.18 -26.04 -12.02
C ASP A 248 16.57 -25.03 -11.02
N GLY A 249 17.23 -23.91 -10.78
CA GLY A 249 16.74 -22.84 -9.89
C GLY A 249 16.51 -23.28 -8.45
N SER A 250 16.96 -24.47 -8.06
CA SER A 250 16.87 -24.98 -6.69
C SER A 250 17.72 -24.12 -5.75
N PRO A 251 17.32 -23.95 -4.48
CA PRO A 251 18.21 -23.43 -3.46
C PRO A 251 19.52 -24.24 -3.40
N ALA A 252 20.67 -23.57 -3.29
CA ALA A 252 21.96 -24.26 -3.25
C ALA A 252 22.10 -25.20 -2.04
N GLU A 253 21.37 -24.89 -0.99
CA GLU A 253 21.31 -25.66 0.26
C GLU A 253 20.40 -26.89 0.17
N LEU A 254 19.57 -27.01 -0.91
CA LEU A 254 18.59 -28.08 -1.07
C LEU A 254 19.26 -29.38 -1.52
N SER A 255 19.08 -30.43 -0.76
CA SER A 255 19.48 -31.78 -1.16
C SER A 255 18.32 -32.74 -0.95
N PHE A 256 17.68 -33.20 -2.01
CA PHE A 256 16.62 -34.24 -1.92
C PHE A 256 17.23 -35.58 -1.53
N GLN A 257 17.15 -35.95 -0.27
CA GLN A 257 17.82 -37.15 0.22
C GLN A 257 16.95 -38.42 0.18
N ASN A 258 15.61 -38.27 0.12
CA ASN A 258 14.75 -39.45 0.23
C ASN A 258 13.71 -39.56 -0.92
N THR A 259 14.18 -40.06 -2.06
CA THR A 259 13.35 -40.28 -3.26
C THR A 259 12.38 -41.44 -3.15
N ASN A 260 12.44 -42.25 -2.11
CA ASN A 260 11.51 -43.37 -1.93
C ASN A 260 10.13 -42.92 -1.49
N ILE A 261 10.03 -41.80 -0.80
CA ILE A 261 8.76 -41.24 -0.28
C ILE A 261 8.39 -40.00 -1.07
N TYR A 262 9.41 -39.22 -1.43
CA TYR A 262 9.31 -37.94 -2.09
C TYR A 262 9.73 -38.11 -3.56
N ASP A 263 8.74 -38.24 -4.44
CA ASP A 263 8.97 -38.29 -5.91
C ASP A 263 8.78 -36.89 -6.49
N PRO A 264 9.87 -36.13 -6.67
CA PRO A 264 9.75 -34.74 -7.12
C PRO A 264 9.27 -34.67 -8.57
N LYS A 265 8.14 -33.97 -8.78
CA LYS A 265 7.50 -33.76 -10.09
C LYS A 265 7.99 -32.49 -10.78
N VAL A 266 8.46 -31.51 -9.99
CA VAL A 266 9.00 -30.24 -10.50
C VAL A 266 10.50 -30.42 -10.80
N SER A 267 10.82 -31.04 -11.93
CA SER A 267 12.23 -31.28 -12.32
C SER A 267 13.00 -29.97 -12.57
N ASN A 268 12.37 -29.06 -13.30
CA ASN A 268 12.94 -27.75 -13.66
C ASN A 268 12.00 -26.63 -13.25
N VAL A 269 12.50 -25.68 -12.47
CA VAL A 269 11.72 -24.53 -12.00
C VAL A 269 11.53 -23.50 -13.09
N THR A 270 12.50 -23.37 -13.97
CA THR A 270 12.53 -22.40 -15.06
C THR A 270 12.87 -23.05 -16.41
N SER A 271 12.99 -22.26 -17.46
CA SER A 271 13.39 -22.71 -18.80
C SER A 271 14.63 -21.96 -19.29
N HIS A 272 15.37 -22.55 -20.25
CA HIS A 272 16.48 -21.86 -20.92
C HIS A 272 16.03 -20.58 -21.62
N HIS A 273 14.87 -20.60 -22.26
CA HIS A 273 14.34 -19.48 -23.02
C HIS A 273 13.63 -18.50 -22.08
N LYS A 274 14.10 -17.26 -22.03
CA LYS A 274 13.49 -16.15 -21.32
C LYS A 274 12.80 -15.22 -22.28
N TYR A 275 11.62 -14.75 -21.90
CA TYR A 275 10.90 -13.76 -22.68
C TYR A 275 10.25 -12.74 -21.76
N ASN A 276 10.18 -11.51 -22.26
CA ASN A 276 9.54 -10.40 -21.57
C ASN A 276 8.94 -9.46 -22.62
N VAL A 277 7.64 -9.59 -22.84
CA VAL A 277 6.89 -8.82 -23.83
C VAL A 277 5.76 -8.10 -23.13
N GLY A 278 5.62 -6.81 -23.36
CA GLY A 278 4.53 -6.06 -22.74
C GLY A 278 4.50 -4.61 -23.15
N GLY A 279 3.63 -3.89 -22.48
CA GLY A 279 3.51 -2.45 -22.66
C GLY A 279 2.14 -1.93 -22.28
N ASN A 280 2.02 -0.61 -22.43
CA ASN A 280 0.76 0.10 -22.23
C ASN A 280 0.54 1.10 -23.37
N VAL A 281 -0.73 1.36 -23.66
CA VAL A 281 -1.16 2.42 -24.57
C VAL A 281 -2.27 3.20 -23.90
N ASN A 282 -2.10 4.52 -23.82
CA ASN A 282 -3.06 5.44 -23.24
C ASN A 282 -3.56 6.39 -24.32
N ILE A 283 -4.86 6.49 -24.45
CA ILE A 283 -5.55 7.37 -25.41
C ILE A 283 -6.38 8.36 -24.58
N PHE A 284 -5.95 9.61 -24.54
CA PHE A 284 -6.63 10.68 -23.86
C PHE A 284 -7.28 11.61 -24.87
N GLN A 285 -8.58 11.80 -24.76
CA GLN A 285 -9.37 12.68 -25.62
C GLN A 285 -10.42 13.44 -24.78
N GLY A 286 -10.04 14.60 -24.31
CA GLY A 286 -10.89 15.40 -23.48
C GLY A 286 -11.31 14.70 -22.18
N ASN A 287 -12.61 14.55 -22.00
CA ASN A 287 -13.18 13.89 -20.85
C ASN A 287 -13.13 12.37 -20.92
N HIS A 288 -12.68 11.81 -22.06
CA HIS A 288 -12.62 10.38 -22.29
C HIS A 288 -11.17 9.90 -22.27
N ARG A 289 -10.92 8.81 -21.59
CA ARG A 289 -9.61 8.18 -21.47
C ARG A 289 -9.76 6.68 -21.60
N VAL A 290 -8.91 6.09 -22.43
CA VAL A 290 -8.78 4.63 -22.56
C VAL A 290 -7.35 4.27 -22.30
N SER A 291 -7.12 3.27 -21.47
CA SER A 291 -5.79 2.71 -21.22
C SER A 291 -5.85 1.20 -21.43
N VAL A 292 -4.91 0.67 -22.18
CA VAL A 292 -4.73 -0.77 -22.41
C VAL A 292 -3.32 -1.14 -21.95
N ILE A 293 -3.21 -2.20 -21.16
CA ILE A 293 -1.93 -2.73 -20.67
C ILE A 293 -1.88 -4.23 -20.92
N GLY A 294 -0.72 -4.73 -21.27
CA GLY A 294 -0.49 -6.18 -21.45
C GLY A 294 0.91 -6.57 -21.05
N LEU A 295 1.05 -7.78 -20.54
CA LEU A 295 2.31 -8.35 -20.09
C LEU A 295 2.32 -9.86 -20.32
N LEU A 296 3.42 -10.38 -20.86
CA LEU A 296 3.70 -11.80 -20.99
C LEU A 296 5.18 -12.02 -20.69
N ASN A 297 5.50 -12.78 -19.64
CA ASN A 297 6.89 -13.04 -19.28
C ASN A 297 7.08 -14.32 -18.44
N ASN A 298 8.33 -14.77 -18.38
CA ASN A 298 8.80 -15.82 -17.49
C ASN A 298 10.04 -15.38 -16.69
N VAL A 299 10.11 -14.10 -16.37
CA VAL A 299 11.21 -13.45 -15.61
C VAL A 299 10.74 -12.85 -14.29
N ASN A 300 9.65 -13.36 -13.74
CA ASN A 300 9.03 -12.92 -12.47
C ASN A 300 8.60 -11.44 -12.45
N GLN A 301 8.41 -10.82 -13.63
CA GLN A 301 7.90 -9.46 -13.67
C GLN A 301 6.37 -9.46 -13.47
N GLN A 302 5.91 -8.78 -12.44
CA GLN A 302 4.48 -8.60 -12.14
C GLN A 302 4.11 -7.13 -12.32
N ASN A 303 2.98 -6.88 -13.00
CA ASN A 303 2.46 -5.53 -13.24
C ASN A 303 1.11 -5.26 -12.57
N PHE A 304 0.55 -6.25 -11.86
CA PHE A 304 -0.79 -6.15 -11.29
C PHE A 304 -0.77 -6.19 -9.77
N SER A 305 -1.84 -5.64 -9.18
CA SER A 305 -1.91 -5.41 -7.75
C SER A 305 -1.96 -6.70 -6.93
N PHE A 306 -1.53 -6.56 -5.71
CA PHE A 306 -1.53 -7.59 -4.67
C PHE A 306 -2.91 -8.24 -4.40
N GLU A 307 -4.01 -7.54 -4.62
CA GLU A 307 -5.34 -8.11 -4.46
C GLU A 307 -5.62 -9.27 -5.43
N ASP A 308 -4.97 -9.28 -6.58
CA ASP A 308 -5.04 -10.37 -7.53
C ASP A 308 -4.34 -11.64 -7.01
N ILE A 309 -3.40 -11.47 -6.08
CA ILE A 309 -2.66 -12.56 -5.42
C ILE A 309 -3.38 -13.05 -4.16
N LEU A 310 -3.98 -12.14 -3.37
CA LEU A 310 -4.68 -12.47 -2.12
C LEU A 310 -5.94 -13.31 -2.30
N GLY A 311 -6.57 -13.23 -3.45
CA GLY A 311 -7.72 -14.07 -3.74
C GLY A 311 -7.42 -15.57 -3.63
N VAL A 312 -6.18 -15.97 -3.76
CA VAL A 312 -5.69 -17.36 -3.80
C VAL A 312 -5.44 -17.94 -2.41
N THR A 313 -5.02 -17.12 -1.45
CA THR A 313 -4.55 -17.60 -0.14
C THR A 313 -5.66 -17.77 0.90
N GLY A 314 -6.91 -17.51 0.53
CA GLY A 314 -8.06 -17.60 1.44
C GLY A 314 -8.64 -18.99 1.66
N GLY A 315 -8.04 -20.06 1.15
CA GLY A 315 -8.55 -21.40 1.26
C GLY A 315 -7.46 -22.42 1.59
N GLY A 316 -7.34 -22.82 2.83
CA GLY A 316 -6.82 -24.12 3.22
C GLY A 316 -5.34 -24.38 2.96
N GLY A 317 -4.50 -23.76 3.71
CA GLY A 317 -3.14 -24.20 3.93
C GLY A 317 -2.76 -23.78 5.33
N GLY A 318 -2.74 -24.71 6.26
CA GLY A 318 -2.24 -24.49 7.62
C GLY A 318 -0.78 -24.06 7.60
N GLY A 319 -0.56 -22.80 7.27
CA GLY A 319 0.70 -22.10 7.49
C GLY A 319 0.63 -21.47 8.86
N MET A 320 1.25 -22.07 9.85
CA MET A 320 1.51 -21.51 11.16
C MET A 320 2.07 -20.10 11.02
N GLY A 321 1.31 -19.13 11.40
CA GLY A 321 1.73 -17.73 11.46
C GLY A 321 0.63 -16.87 12.02
N GLY A 322 0.63 -16.77 13.33
CA GLY A 322 0.02 -15.77 14.19
C GLY A 322 -1.21 -15.04 13.68
N GLY A 323 -2.32 -15.25 14.37
CA GLY A 323 -3.57 -14.54 14.17
C GLY A 323 -3.37 -13.03 13.99
N MET A 324 -3.79 -12.56 12.84
CA MET A 324 -4.02 -11.17 12.63
C MET A 324 -5.39 -11.01 12.05
N GLY A 325 -6.20 -10.34 12.85
CA GLY A 325 -7.52 -9.92 12.53
C GLY A 325 -7.61 -9.28 11.15
N ARG A 326 -8.76 -9.41 10.55
CA ARG A 326 -9.22 -8.68 9.37
C ARG A 326 -8.91 -7.21 9.55
N GLY A 327 -7.84 -6.77 9.05
CA GLY A 327 -7.44 -5.38 9.16
C GLY A 327 -5.98 -5.19 8.92
N ARG A 328 -5.59 -5.01 7.65
CA ARG A 328 -4.55 -4.03 7.38
C ARG A 328 -3.12 -4.43 7.68
N GLY A 329 -2.70 -5.51 7.10
CA GLY A 329 -1.29 -5.82 6.99
C GLY A 329 -0.88 -6.08 5.55
N VAL A 330 -1.42 -5.32 4.58
CA VAL A 330 -1.06 -5.46 3.16
C VAL A 330 0.45 -5.29 2.96
N GLY A 331 1.11 -4.50 3.82
CA GLY A 331 2.56 -4.33 3.82
C GLY A 331 3.38 -5.57 4.16
N GLN A 332 2.83 -6.57 4.84
CA GLN A 332 3.55 -7.79 5.16
C GLN A 332 3.69 -8.76 3.98
N TYR A 333 2.88 -8.61 2.94
CA TYR A 333 2.80 -9.58 1.84
C TYR A 333 3.57 -9.16 0.57
N MET A 334 4.06 -7.94 0.48
CA MET A 334 4.60 -7.39 -0.77
C MET A 334 6.12 -7.45 -0.93
N VAL A 335 6.88 -7.87 0.04
CA VAL A 335 8.35 -7.83 0.00
C VAL A 335 8.99 -9.15 0.39
N ARG A 336 8.27 -10.25 0.28
CA ARG A 336 8.97 -11.52 0.28
C ARG A 336 9.46 -11.75 -1.13
N PRO A 337 10.72 -12.19 -1.32
CA PRO A 337 11.14 -12.76 -2.58
C PRO A 337 10.04 -13.70 -3.02
N GLN A 338 9.57 -13.58 -4.25
CA GLN A 338 8.51 -14.46 -4.72
C GLN A 338 8.95 -15.89 -4.47
N SER A 339 8.13 -16.66 -3.77
CA SER A 339 8.42 -18.07 -3.57
C SER A 339 8.31 -18.75 -4.92
N GLY A 340 9.46 -18.96 -5.59
CA GLY A 340 9.55 -19.67 -6.85
C GLY A 340 9.62 -18.79 -8.11
N VAL A 341 9.49 -19.43 -9.24
CA VAL A 341 9.57 -18.85 -10.59
C VAL A 341 8.21 -18.89 -11.26
N ALA A 342 7.75 -17.74 -11.74
CA ALA A 342 6.42 -17.58 -12.34
C ALA A 342 6.49 -17.30 -13.85
N ASN A 343 5.59 -17.95 -14.58
CA ASN A 343 5.16 -17.57 -15.92
C ASN A 343 3.90 -16.71 -15.77
N VAL A 344 3.93 -15.49 -16.26
CA VAL A 344 2.86 -14.49 -16.07
C VAL A 344 2.33 -14.05 -17.41
N GLY A 345 1.01 -14.10 -17.59
CA GLY A 345 0.29 -13.49 -18.69
C GLY A 345 -0.85 -12.62 -18.18
N SER A 346 -0.94 -11.38 -18.62
CA SER A 346 -1.95 -10.45 -18.14
C SER A 346 -2.36 -9.42 -19.17
N ILE A 347 -3.61 -8.99 -19.10
CA ILE A 347 -4.17 -7.89 -19.89
C ILE A 347 -5.12 -7.06 -19.04
N GLY A 348 -5.03 -5.75 -19.16
CA GLY A 348 -5.92 -4.80 -18.49
C GLY A 348 -6.44 -3.75 -19.45
N VAL A 349 -7.69 -3.37 -19.26
CA VAL A 349 -8.32 -2.27 -20.00
C VAL A 349 -9.01 -1.37 -18.99
N GLN A 350 -8.79 -0.06 -19.10
CA GLN A 350 -9.46 0.95 -18.31
C GLN A 350 -10.13 1.96 -19.20
N TYR A 351 -11.33 2.38 -18.82
CA TYR A 351 -12.06 3.48 -19.42
C TYR A 351 -12.50 4.48 -18.36
N THR A 352 -12.31 5.77 -18.63
CA THR A 352 -12.89 6.86 -17.85
C THR A 352 -13.56 7.83 -18.77
N GLY A 353 -14.83 8.16 -18.52
CA GLY A 353 -15.62 9.10 -19.31
C GLY A 353 -16.50 9.99 -18.45
N ALA A 354 -16.80 11.19 -18.95
CA ALA A 354 -17.75 12.11 -18.33
C ALA A 354 -18.64 12.75 -19.40
N TRP A 355 -19.93 12.87 -19.09
CA TRP A 355 -20.97 13.37 -20.00
C TRP A 355 -21.92 14.34 -19.29
N GLY A 356 -22.66 15.06 -20.11
CA GLY A 356 -23.69 15.98 -19.66
C GLY A 356 -23.12 17.32 -19.18
N GLU A 357 -24.03 18.25 -18.86
CA GLU A 357 -23.65 19.58 -18.38
C GLU A 357 -22.82 19.49 -17.07
N LYS A 358 -21.65 20.12 -17.07
CA LYS A 358 -20.72 20.12 -15.93
C LYS A 358 -20.34 18.71 -15.44
N ASP A 359 -20.15 17.74 -16.37
CA ASP A 359 -19.83 16.36 -16.03
C ASP A 359 -20.88 15.72 -15.08
N ALA A 360 -22.15 15.86 -15.44
CA ALA A 360 -23.25 15.37 -14.62
C ALA A 360 -23.22 13.85 -14.43
N VAL A 361 -22.72 13.13 -15.42
CA VAL A 361 -22.56 11.67 -15.39
C VAL A 361 -21.10 11.33 -15.59
N LYS A 362 -20.55 10.49 -14.71
CA LYS A 362 -19.18 9.98 -14.82
C LYS A 362 -19.19 8.46 -14.73
N LEU A 363 -18.39 7.83 -15.58
CA LEU A 363 -18.14 6.40 -15.56
C LEU A 363 -16.64 6.15 -15.53
N ASN A 364 -16.21 5.33 -14.57
CA ASN A 364 -14.87 4.77 -14.54
C ASN A 364 -14.99 3.26 -14.47
N GLY A 365 -14.39 2.55 -15.43
CA GLY A 365 -14.43 1.11 -15.50
C GLY A 365 -13.08 0.52 -15.80
N SER A 366 -12.75 -0.60 -15.16
CA SER A 366 -11.54 -1.37 -15.47
C SER A 366 -11.84 -2.86 -15.51
N TYR A 367 -11.20 -3.54 -16.42
CA TYR A 367 -11.20 -4.99 -16.50
C TYR A 367 -9.76 -5.48 -16.55
N PHE A 368 -9.46 -6.50 -15.75
CA PHE A 368 -8.17 -7.17 -15.71
C PHE A 368 -8.35 -8.68 -15.82
N PHE A 369 -7.48 -9.27 -16.60
CA PHE A 369 -7.24 -10.71 -16.64
C PHE A 369 -5.78 -10.97 -16.28
N ASN A 370 -5.54 -11.93 -15.41
CA ASN A 370 -4.21 -12.39 -15.02
C ASN A 370 -4.18 -13.91 -14.95
N SER A 371 -3.13 -14.51 -15.50
CA SER A 371 -2.84 -15.93 -15.40
C SER A 371 -1.39 -16.09 -14.98
N THR A 372 -1.16 -16.85 -13.91
CA THR A 372 0.17 -17.09 -13.36
C THR A 372 0.36 -18.57 -13.08
N ASN A 373 1.45 -19.15 -13.59
CA ASN A 373 1.90 -20.48 -13.21
C ASN A 373 3.22 -20.35 -12.46
N THR A 374 3.24 -20.68 -11.19
CA THR A 374 4.41 -20.55 -10.30
C THR A 374 4.91 -21.93 -9.93
N ARG A 375 6.21 -22.18 -10.09
CA ARG A 375 6.94 -23.37 -9.68
C ARG A 375 7.96 -23.00 -8.63
N ASN A 376 8.05 -23.82 -7.59
CA ASN A 376 8.97 -23.58 -6.48
C ASN A 376 9.54 -24.88 -5.96
N LYS A 377 10.83 -24.84 -5.63
CA LYS A 377 11.48 -25.78 -4.71
C LYS A 377 11.91 -24.99 -3.49
N SER A 378 11.77 -25.55 -2.31
CA SER A 378 12.03 -24.86 -1.03
C SER A 378 12.75 -25.74 -0.05
N LEU A 379 13.56 -25.10 0.79
CA LEU A 379 14.14 -25.70 1.98
C LEU A 379 13.72 -24.87 3.19
N LEU A 380 13.23 -25.54 4.23
CA LEU A 380 12.90 -24.96 5.52
C LEU A 380 13.75 -25.60 6.60
N GLN A 381 14.44 -24.79 7.40
CA GLN A 381 15.11 -25.21 8.60
C GLN A 381 14.49 -24.50 9.79
N LYS A 382 14.01 -25.25 10.78
CA LYS A 382 13.30 -24.71 11.92
C LYS A 382 13.87 -25.27 13.22
N TRP A 383 14.26 -24.37 14.09
CA TRP A 383 14.74 -24.65 15.44
C TRP A 383 13.62 -24.30 16.41
N TYR A 384 13.24 -25.23 17.24
CA TYR A 384 12.25 -25.01 18.29
C TYR A 384 12.98 -24.52 19.56
N GLU A 385 12.45 -23.49 20.17
CA GLU A 385 12.99 -22.85 21.38
C GLU A 385 12.23 -23.29 22.64
N ALA A 386 11.10 -23.96 22.47
CA ALA A 386 10.26 -24.53 23.52
C ALA A 386 9.33 -25.60 22.92
N PRO A 387 9.00 -26.65 23.66
CA PRO A 387 9.44 -27.07 25.01
C PRO A 387 10.73 -27.88 25.02
N SER A 388 11.18 -28.33 23.83
CA SER A 388 12.44 -29.03 23.65
C SER A 388 13.35 -28.11 22.87
N PRO A 389 14.29 -27.40 23.54
CA PRO A 389 15.11 -26.40 22.90
C PRO A 389 16.09 -26.95 21.84
N ASP A 390 16.12 -28.24 21.65
CA ASP A 390 17.04 -28.94 20.76
C ASP A 390 16.30 -29.65 19.59
N ASP A 391 14.98 -29.49 19.46
CA ASP A 391 14.24 -30.05 18.33
C ASP A 391 14.51 -29.22 17.06
N TYR A 392 14.95 -29.88 16.02
CA TYR A 392 15.28 -29.31 14.71
C TYR A 392 14.48 -29.99 13.61
N LEU A 393 13.78 -29.20 12.81
CA LEU A 393 13.09 -29.68 11.62
C LEU A 393 13.79 -29.17 10.37
N GLU A 394 14.20 -30.06 9.51
CA GLU A 394 14.59 -29.75 8.14
C GLU A 394 13.53 -30.29 7.19
N GLN A 395 13.03 -29.44 6.29
CA GLN A 395 11.93 -29.79 5.41
C GLN A 395 12.23 -29.30 3.99
N GLU A 396 12.23 -30.22 3.07
CA GLU A 396 12.30 -29.97 1.63
C GLU A 396 10.88 -29.92 1.04
N GLY A 397 10.69 -29.10 0.01
CA GLY A 397 9.37 -28.99 -0.61
C GLY A 397 9.43 -28.57 -2.07
N GLU A 398 8.43 -28.98 -2.80
CA GLU A 398 8.14 -28.48 -4.13
C GLU A 398 6.68 -28.06 -4.24
N SER A 399 6.41 -27.12 -5.11
CA SER A 399 5.04 -26.73 -5.42
C SER A 399 4.91 -26.20 -6.85
N GLU A 400 3.74 -26.42 -7.42
CA GLU A 400 3.29 -25.79 -8.66
C GLU A 400 1.89 -25.24 -8.43
N THR A 401 1.67 -23.97 -8.76
CA THR A 401 0.38 -23.31 -8.57
C THR A 401 -0.02 -22.57 -9.83
N HIS A 402 -1.11 -22.99 -10.44
CA HIS A 402 -1.73 -22.28 -11.53
C HIS A 402 -2.89 -21.43 -11.02
N ASN A 403 -2.77 -20.12 -11.15
CA ASN A 403 -3.78 -19.14 -10.76
C ASN A 403 -4.27 -18.35 -11.96
N MET A 404 -5.60 -18.19 -12.06
CA MET A 404 -6.26 -17.39 -13.08
C MET A 404 -7.29 -16.49 -12.43
N ASN A 405 -7.29 -15.22 -12.78
CA ASN A 405 -8.16 -14.21 -12.17
C ASN A 405 -8.74 -13.27 -13.23
N HIS A 406 -10.04 -13.03 -13.17
CA HIS A 406 -10.78 -12.02 -13.92
C HIS A 406 -11.37 -11.01 -12.94
N ARG A 407 -11.18 -9.74 -13.19
CA ARG A 407 -11.65 -8.67 -12.31
C ARG A 407 -12.28 -7.53 -13.12
N LEU A 408 -13.49 -7.17 -12.77
CA LEU A 408 -14.24 -6.04 -13.31
C LEU A 408 -14.55 -5.07 -12.16
N ASN A 409 -14.15 -3.80 -12.33
CA ASN A 409 -14.52 -2.73 -11.42
C ASN A 409 -15.24 -1.65 -12.23
N LEU A 410 -16.38 -1.19 -11.73
CA LEU A 410 -17.14 -0.11 -12.31
C LEU A 410 -17.49 0.91 -11.22
N ARG A 411 -17.33 2.18 -11.52
CA ARG A 411 -17.81 3.29 -10.70
C ARG A 411 -18.64 4.21 -11.59
N PHE A 412 -19.87 4.45 -11.18
CA PHE A 412 -20.82 5.33 -11.82
C PHE A 412 -21.23 6.43 -10.85
N ASP A 413 -20.98 7.69 -11.22
CA ASP A 413 -21.38 8.85 -10.45
C ASP A 413 -22.37 9.67 -11.28
N TRP A 414 -23.56 9.89 -10.75
CA TRP A 414 -24.61 10.66 -11.40
C TRP A 414 -25.08 11.80 -10.50
N ARG A 415 -24.84 13.03 -10.93
CA ARG A 415 -25.42 14.21 -10.35
C ARG A 415 -26.77 14.47 -10.99
N ILE A 416 -27.85 14.00 -10.36
CA ILE A 416 -29.22 14.08 -10.84
C ILE A 416 -29.64 15.56 -11.02
N ASN A 417 -29.29 16.36 -10.02
CA ASN A 417 -29.43 17.81 -10.04
C ASN A 417 -28.46 18.47 -9.04
N LYS A 418 -28.62 19.78 -8.81
CA LYS A 418 -27.73 20.52 -7.87
C LYS A 418 -27.82 20.05 -6.41
N ASN A 419 -28.90 19.37 -6.03
CA ASN A 419 -29.17 18.94 -4.65
C ASN A 419 -29.05 17.42 -4.46
N MET A 420 -29.07 16.63 -5.54
CA MET A 420 -29.17 15.18 -5.47
C MET A 420 -28.08 14.51 -6.29
N SER A 421 -27.45 13.49 -5.75
CA SER A 421 -26.47 12.66 -6.46
C SER A 421 -26.60 11.19 -6.08
N LEU A 422 -26.35 10.32 -7.06
CA LEU A 422 -26.29 8.88 -6.92
C LEU A 422 -24.87 8.40 -7.30
N MET A 423 -24.29 7.51 -6.52
CA MET A 423 -23.06 6.84 -6.84
C MET A 423 -23.26 5.34 -6.69
N SER A 424 -22.77 4.57 -7.67
CA SER A 424 -22.69 3.11 -7.66
C SER A 424 -21.24 2.69 -7.85
N ARG A 425 -20.84 1.64 -7.13
CA ARG A 425 -19.53 1.02 -7.27
C ARG A 425 -19.68 -0.50 -7.25
N THR A 426 -19.47 -1.10 -8.41
CA THR A 426 -19.57 -2.54 -8.64
C THR A 426 -18.20 -3.17 -8.76
N ASN A 427 -17.94 -4.23 -8.02
CA ASN A 427 -16.74 -5.07 -8.19
C ASN A 427 -17.18 -6.52 -8.41
N LEU A 428 -16.62 -7.15 -9.42
CA LEU A 428 -16.85 -8.54 -9.75
C LEU A 428 -15.51 -9.23 -10.02
N SER A 429 -15.28 -10.37 -9.39
CA SER A 429 -14.09 -11.18 -9.68
C SER A 429 -14.42 -12.66 -9.75
N PHE A 430 -13.75 -13.34 -10.69
CA PHE A 430 -13.74 -14.80 -10.82
C PHE A 430 -12.31 -15.26 -10.68
N GLN A 431 -12.06 -16.24 -9.83
CA GLN A 431 -10.74 -16.77 -9.57
C GLN A 431 -10.75 -18.27 -9.64
N GLY A 432 -9.76 -18.83 -10.35
CA GLY A 432 -9.43 -20.25 -10.37
C GLY A 432 -8.02 -20.46 -9.84
N ASN A 433 -7.82 -21.44 -8.99
CA ASN A 433 -6.51 -21.79 -8.44
C ASN A 433 -6.37 -23.30 -8.33
N ASN A 434 -5.28 -23.85 -8.89
CA ASN A 434 -4.96 -25.29 -8.86
C ASN A 434 -3.56 -25.43 -8.24
N PRO A 435 -3.47 -25.53 -6.90
CA PRO A 435 -2.22 -25.75 -6.19
C PRO A 435 -1.87 -27.24 -6.16
N TYR A 436 -0.60 -27.51 -6.37
CA TYR A 436 0.06 -28.78 -6.09
C TYR A 436 1.24 -28.52 -5.18
N SER A 437 1.45 -29.34 -4.17
CA SER A 437 2.62 -29.28 -3.29
C SER A 437 2.97 -30.63 -2.70
N GLN A 438 4.25 -30.88 -2.54
CA GLN A 438 4.79 -31.96 -1.72
C GLN A 438 5.84 -31.39 -0.78
N GLN A 439 5.88 -31.93 0.43
CA GLN A 439 6.85 -31.57 1.45
C GLN A 439 7.30 -32.84 2.16
N TYR A 440 8.60 -32.98 2.33
CA TYR A 440 9.23 -34.05 3.11
C TYR A 440 10.12 -33.39 4.16
N GLY A 441 10.04 -33.85 5.38
CA GLY A 441 10.83 -33.29 6.47
C GLY A 441 11.27 -34.33 7.47
N GLU A 442 12.37 -34.07 8.15
CA GLU A 442 12.91 -34.84 9.24
C GLU A 442 12.96 -33.97 10.50
N LEU A 443 12.29 -34.46 11.56
CA LEU A 443 12.35 -33.84 12.88
C LEU A 443 13.32 -34.65 13.74
N THR A 444 14.37 -33.99 14.20
CA THR A 444 15.37 -34.60 15.10
C THR A 444 15.34 -33.89 16.47
N GLY A 445 15.49 -34.65 17.57
CA GLY A 445 15.54 -34.08 18.92
C GLY A 445 16.79 -34.57 19.63
N GLU A 446 17.43 -33.69 20.41
CA GLU A 446 18.56 -34.04 21.28
C GLU A 446 18.10 -34.50 22.66
N THR A 447 17.68 -35.76 22.77
CA THR A 447 17.72 -36.42 24.07
C THR A 447 18.84 -37.46 24.01
N PRO A 448 19.92 -37.33 24.79
CA PRO A 448 20.99 -38.34 24.80
C PRO A 448 20.39 -39.74 25.16
N GLY A 449 20.35 -40.65 24.21
CA GLY A 449 19.87 -42.01 24.38
C GLY A 449 18.47 -42.34 23.84
N GLU A 450 17.62 -41.36 23.54
CA GLU A 450 16.32 -41.54 22.91
C GLU A 450 16.16 -40.51 21.77
N GLY A 451 16.92 -40.68 20.69
CA GLY A 451 16.78 -39.82 19.50
C GLY A 451 15.37 -39.90 18.93
N LYS A 452 14.57 -38.85 19.08
CA LYS A 452 13.33 -38.71 18.35
C LYS A 452 13.67 -38.42 16.90
N TYR A 453 13.33 -39.37 16.06
CA TYR A 453 13.40 -39.19 14.60
C TYR A 453 12.00 -39.36 14.05
N GLU A 454 11.42 -38.29 13.55
CA GLU A 454 10.09 -38.33 12.93
C GLU A 454 10.17 -37.90 11.48
N ILE A 455 9.56 -38.67 10.59
CA ILE A 455 9.43 -38.30 9.18
C ILE A 455 8.09 -37.59 8.97
N LEU A 456 8.17 -36.36 8.48
CA LEU A 456 7.03 -35.52 8.15
C LEU A 456 6.84 -35.52 6.63
N TYR A 457 5.74 -36.05 6.15
CA TYR A 457 5.36 -35.91 4.75
C TYR A 457 4.00 -35.25 4.63
N ASN A 458 3.89 -34.32 3.66
CA ASN A 458 2.63 -33.68 3.32
C ASN A 458 2.53 -33.48 1.80
N GLY A 459 1.69 -34.25 1.14
CA GLY A 459 1.33 -34.06 -0.26
C GLY A 459 -0.05 -33.45 -0.38
N SER A 460 -0.23 -32.46 -1.23
CA SER A 460 -1.52 -31.79 -1.48
C SER A 460 -1.71 -31.49 -2.96
N ASN A 461 -2.88 -31.81 -3.49
CA ASN A 461 -3.31 -31.43 -4.82
C ASN A 461 -4.73 -30.87 -4.73
N GLY A 462 -4.95 -29.66 -5.25
CA GLY A 462 -6.20 -28.97 -5.06
C GLY A 462 -6.75 -28.28 -6.28
N SER A 463 -8.02 -27.93 -6.23
CA SER A 463 -8.68 -27.03 -7.16
C SER A 463 -9.62 -26.13 -6.36
N SER A 464 -9.54 -24.83 -6.59
CA SER A 464 -10.43 -23.86 -5.96
C SER A 464 -10.96 -22.89 -7.01
N ARG A 465 -12.26 -22.61 -6.93
CA ARG A 465 -12.95 -21.62 -7.75
C ARG A 465 -13.70 -20.68 -6.85
N ALA A 466 -13.52 -19.37 -7.04
CA ALA A 466 -14.16 -18.34 -6.26
C ALA A 466 -14.85 -17.31 -7.15
N ILE A 467 -16.04 -16.92 -6.76
CA ILE A 467 -16.78 -15.77 -7.27
C ILE A 467 -16.90 -14.76 -6.15
N ARG A 468 -16.63 -13.49 -6.44
CA ARG A 468 -16.87 -12.36 -5.53
C ARG A 468 -17.58 -11.28 -6.28
N PHE A 469 -18.70 -10.84 -5.72
CA PHE A 469 -19.46 -9.70 -6.18
C PHE A 469 -19.61 -8.71 -5.04
N SER A 470 -19.44 -7.43 -5.28
CA SER A 470 -19.86 -6.40 -4.33
C SER A 470 -20.40 -5.18 -5.05
N GLU A 471 -21.51 -4.68 -4.55
CA GLU A 471 -22.16 -3.46 -4.99
C GLU A 471 -22.23 -2.49 -3.81
N PHE A 472 -21.88 -1.25 -4.05
CA PHE A 472 -22.04 -0.15 -3.12
C PHE A 472 -22.85 0.95 -3.79
N LEU A 473 -24.01 1.29 -3.21
CA LEU A 473 -24.88 2.36 -3.65
C LEU A 473 -24.87 3.47 -2.62
N GLN A 474 -24.77 4.72 -3.06
CA GLN A 474 -24.87 5.87 -2.19
C GLN A 474 -25.76 6.93 -2.83
N TYR A 475 -26.81 7.31 -2.11
CA TYR A 475 -27.71 8.40 -2.47
C TYR A 475 -27.57 9.58 -1.50
N ARG A 476 -27.41 10.77 -2.03
CA ARG A 476 -27.08 11.98 -1.28
C ARG A 476 -28.07 13.10 -1.63
N VAL A 477 -28.56 13.80 -0.61
CA VAL A 477 -29.51 14.89 -0.75
C VAL A 477 -29.10 16.11 0.10
N ASN A 478 -29.09 17.28 -0.51
CA ASN A 478 -28.99 18.58 0.16
C ASN A 478 -30.40 19.13 0.46
N LEU A 479 -30.68 19.44 1.73
CA LEU A 479 -32.00 19.87 2.20
C LEU A 479 -32.13 21.40 2.29
N GLY A 480 -31.68 22.12 1.26
CA GLY A 480 -31.86 23.56 1.09
C GLY A 480 -30.94 24.46 1.89
N LYS A 481 -30.53 24.11 3.11
CA LYS A 481 -29.52 24.84 3.90
C LYS A 481 -28.13 24.23 3.63
N VAL A 482 -27.16 25.07 3.33
CA VAL A 482 -25.76 24.62 3.07
C VAL A 482 -25.25 23.83 4.27
N GLY A 483 -24.87 22.59 4.05
CA GLY A 483 -24.39 21.66 5.08
C GLY A 483 -25.49 20.85 5.77
N ARG A 484 -26.76 21.05 5.43
CA ARG A 484 -27.84 20.16 5.85
C ARG A 484 -28.02 19.06 4.81
N THR A 485 -27.63 17.82 5.16
CA THR A 485 -27.62 16.71 4.22
C THR A 485 -28.24 15.45 4.79
N ILE A 486 -28.79 14.64 3.93
CA ILE A 486 -29.07 13.22 4.20
C ILE A 486 -28.23 12.40 3.22
N THR A 487 -27.50 11.42 3.75
CA THR A 487 -26.79 10.41 2.97
C THR A 487 -27.31 9.04 3.37
N VAL A 488 -27.73 8.26 2.39
CA VAL A 488 -28.08 6.85 2.56
C VAL A 488 -27.12 6.05 1.69
N ASP A 489 -26.40 5.15 2.29
CA ASP A 489 -25.55 4.23 1.57
C ASP A 489 -25.81 2.79 1.98
N GLY A 490 -25.65 1.90 1.02
CA GLY A 490 -25.80 0.47 1.20
C GLY A 490 -24.72 -0.29 0.45
N ARG A 491 -24.27 -1.38 1.05
CA ARG A 491 -23.35 -2.32 0.43
C ARG A 491 -23.94 -3.71 0.49
N TYR A 492 -23.86 -4.41 -0.61
CA TYR A 492 -24.09 -5.85 -0.71
C TYR A 492 -22.84 -6.51 -1.23
N ALA A 493 -22.36 -7.55 -0.56
CA ALA A 493 -21.23 -8.33 -1.05
C ALA A 493 -21.54 -9.82 -0.93
N LEU A 494 -21.15 -10.57 -1.95
CA LEU A 494 -21.28 -12.02 -2.04
C LEU A 494 -19.92 -12.62 -2.36
N ARG A 495 -19.54 -13.66 -1.60
CA ARG A 495 -18.37 -14.47 -1.89
C ARG A 495 -18.79 -15.95 -1.85
N ASN A 496 -18.62 -16.64 -2.95
CA ASN A 496 -18.78 -18.09 -3.00
C ASN A 496 -17.46 -18.72 -3.43
N THR A 497 -17.01 -19.73 -2.69
CA THR A 497 -15.80 -20.49 -2.99
C THR A 497 -16.15 -21.96 -2.96
N LEU A 498 -15.72 -22.68 -3.99
CA LEU A 498 -15.75 -24.14 -4.03
C LEU A 498 -14.31 -24.62 -4.11
N SER A 499 -13.85 -25.36 -3.11
CA SER A 499 -12.54 -25.99 -3.11
C SER A 499 -12.64 -27.50 -2.94
N SER A 500 -11.77 -28.20 -3.68
CA SER A 500 -11.58 -29.64 -3.59
C SER A 500 -10.09 -29.89 -3.39
N THR A 501 -9.73 -30.77 -2.45
CA THR A 501 -8.33 -31.03 -2.15
C THR A 501 -8.15 -32.50 -1.85
N THR A 502 -7.12 -33.13 -2.42
CA THR A 502 -6.63 -34.44 -2.07
C THR A 502 -5.31 -34.27 -1.33
N ASN A 503 -5.21 -34.90 -0.16
CA ASN A 503 -4.03 -34.82 0.70
C ASN A 503 -3.53 -36.23 1.04
N SER A 504 -2.20 -36.35 1.08
CA SER A 504 -1.51 -37.47 1.70
C SER A 504 -0.56 -36.91 2.76
N PHE A 505 -0.60 -37.43 3.97
CA PHE A 505 0.26 -36.97 5.04
C PHE A 505 0.68 -38.11 5.95
N SER A 506 1.83 -37.99 6.61
CA SER A 506 2.32 -38.93 7.58
C SER A 506 1.41 -38.99 8.80
N THR A 507 1.16 -40.19 9.29
CA THR A 507 0.57 -40.41 10.59
C THR A 507 1.65 -40.32 11.68
N LEU A 508 1.24 -40.43 12.95
CA LEU A 508 2.19 -40.50 14.10
C LEU A 508 3.00 -41.82 14.11
N GLU A 509 2.54 -42.81 13.41
CA GLU A 509 3.23 -44.09 13.30
C GLU A 509 4.26 -44.00 12.16
N THR A 510 5.49 -44.35 12.44
CA THR A 510 6.58 -44.48 11.48
C THR A 510 7.08 -45.91 11.51
N ASP A 511 7.29 -46.49 10.34
CA ASP A 511 8.04 -47.75 10.29
C ASP A 511 9.52 -47.41 10.49
N TYR A 512 9.96 -47.45 11.76
CA TYR A 512 11.33 -47.17 12.14
C TYR A 512 12.36 -48.09 11.51
N ALA A 513 11.97 -49.33 11.18
CA ALA A 513 12.87 -50.29 10.54
C ALA A 513 13.12 -49.93 9.08
N ALA A 514 12.07 -49.50 8.39
CA ALA A 514 12.15 -49.08 6.99
C ALA A 514 12.49 -47.56 6.83
N LYS A 515 12.43 -46.76 7.93
CA LYS A 515 12.50 -45.29 7.90
C LYS A 515 11.47 -44.64 6.97
N LEU A 516 10.26 -45.19 6.94
CA LEU A 516 9.16 -44.77 6.10
C LEU A 516 7.98 -44.29 6.95
N PRO A 517 7.31 -43.20 6.62
CA PRO A 517 6.09 -42.78 7.27
C PRO A 517 4.92 -43.67 6.82
N ILE A 518 3.98 -43.95 7.73
CA ILE A 518 2.68 -44.48 7.34
C ILE A 518 1.85 -43.31 6.83
N LEU A 519 1.30 -43.44 5.64
CA LEU A 519 0.55 -42.38 4.99
C LEU A 519 -0.94 -42.54 5.16
N ARG A 520 -1.61 -41.42 5.47
CA ARG A 520 -3.06 -41.27 5.45
C ARG A 520 -3.47 -40.45 4.23
N TYR A 521 -4.43 -40.95 3.49
CA TYR A 521 -4.96 -40.30 2.29
C TYR A 521 -6.34 -39.72 2.59
N VAL A 522 -6.56 -38.47 2.23
CA VAL A 522 -7.80 -37.75 2.49
C VAL A 522 -8.25 -36.97 1.24
N SER A 523 -9.49 -37.18 0.83
CA SER A 523 -10.16 -36.34 -0.16
C SER A 523 -11.17 -35.44 0.52
N SER A 524 -11.15 -34.13 0.24
CA SER A 524 -12.06 -33.17 0.86
C SER A 524 -12.69 -32.23 -0.16
N LEU A 525 -13.96 -31.87 0.10
CA LEU A 525 -14.72 -30.85 -0.62
C LEU A 525 -15.12 -29.78 0.39
N ALA A 526 -14.86 -28.52 0.07
CA ALA A 526 -15.10 -27.41 0.99
C ALA A 526 -15.79 -26.23 0.29
N PRO A 527 -17.12 -26.27 0.10
CA PRO A 527 -17.88 -25.10 -0.31
C PRO A 527 -17.94 -24.06 0.82
N GLN A 528 -17.81 -22.78 0.46
CA GLN A 528 -17.92 -21.66 1.38
C GLN A 528 -18.78 -20.58 0.74
N GLY A 529 -19.73 -20.05 1.49
CA GLY A 529 -20.58 -18.92 1.14
C GLY A 529 -20.45 -17.81 2.19
N GLU A 530 -20.38 -16.56 1.74
CA GLU A 530 -20.36 -15.39 2.61
C GLU A 530 -21.19 -14.28 1.95
N THR A 531 -22.12 -13.73 2.71
CA THR A 531 -22.96 -12.62 2.27
C THR A 531 -22.84 -11.48 3.29
N ASP A 532 -22.40 -10.31 2.83
CA ASP A 532 -22.31 -9.11 3.64
C ASP A 532 -23.36 -8.10 3.16
N ILE A 533 -24.12 -7.56 4.10
CA ILE A 533 -25.05 -6.45 3.86
C ILE A 533 -24.72 -5.35 4.85
N SER A 534 -24.53 -4.14 4.37
CA SER A 534 -24.46 -2.97 5.24
C SER A 534 -25.35 -1.85 4.75
N ALA A 535 -25.93 -1.11 5.68
CA ALA A 535 -26.73 0.07 5.42
C ALA A 535 -26.35 1.17 6.40
N ASN A 536 -26.16 2.38 5.90
CA ASN A 536 -25.79 3.52 6.70
C ASN A 536 -26.68 4.72 6.36
N LEU A 537 -27.23 5.38 7.39
CA LEU A 537 -27.98 6.61 7.29
C LEU A 537 -27.28 7.70 8.10
N THR A 538 -26.91 8.78 7.44
CA THR A 538 -26.27 9.93 8.08
C THR A 538 -27.11 11.19 7.81
N TYR A 539 -27.56 11.86 8.88
CA TYR A 539 -28.14 13.20 8.83
C TYR A 539 -27.14 14.21 9.37
N THR A 540 -26.98 15.33 8.68
CA THR A 540 -26.13 16.44 9.15
C THR A 540 -26.91 17.75 9.24
N GLU A 541 -26.70 18.51 10.33
CA GLU A 541 -27.33 19.80 10.59
C GLU A 541 -26.26 20.87 10.89
N PRO A 542 -26.14 21.92 10.05
CA PRO A 542 -25.27 23.04 10.36
C PRO A 542 -25.87 23.92 11.47
N ILE A 543 -25.14 24.05 12.59
CA ILE A 543 -25.49 24.93 13.71
C ILE A 543 -25.01 26.36 13.43
N SER A 544 -23.81 26.48 12.86
CA SER A 544 -23.20 27.74 12.47
C SER A 544 -22.39 27.59 11.19
N LYS A 545 -21.80 28.68 10.69
CA LYS A 545 -20.88 28.65 9.56
C LYS A 545 -19.64 27.75 9.77
N SER A 546 -19.32 27.46 11.02
CA SER A 546 -18.13 26.69 11.40
C SER A 546 -18.44 25.39 12.13
N SER A 547 -19.69 25.15 12.52
CA SER A 547 -20.09 24.02 13.37
C SER A 547 -21.24 23.24 12.76
N GLN A 548 -21.16 21.92 12.82
CA GLN A 548 -22.15 21.00 12.28
C GLN A 548 -22.34 19.83 13.24
N LEU A 549 -23.56 19.39 13.44
CA LEU A 549 -23.92 18.14 14.12
C LEU A 549 -24.23 17.06 13.10
N SER A 550 -24.06 15.82 13.49
CA SER A 550 -24.58 14.66 12.73
C SER A 550 -25.22 13.65 13.66
N LEU A 551 -26.11 12.87 13.08
CA LEU A 551 -26.63 11.63 13.66
C LEU A 551 -26.41 10.54 12.62
N GLN A 552 -25.80 9.45 13.03
CA GLN A 552 -25.50 8.31 12.19
C GLN A 552 -26.12 7.06 12.77
N TYR A 553 -26.73 6.26 11.91
CA TYR A 553 -27.12 4.89 12.20
C TYR A 553 -26.50 3.98 11.13
N ARG A 554 -25.85 2.89 11.56
CA ARG A 554 -25.29 1.88 10.70
C ARG A 554 -25.75 0.48 11.12
N PHE A 555 -26.10 -0.31 10.16
CA PHE A 555 -26.42 -1.71 10.27
C PHE A 555 -25.45 -2.52 9.42
N ASP A 556 -24.82 -3.53 9.98
CA ASP A 556 -24.00 -4.50 9.27
C ASP A 556 -24.49 -5.90 9.58
N LEU A 557 -24.61 -6.74 8.54
CA LEU A 557 -24.97 -8.15 8.62
C LEU A 557 -23.92 -8.93 7.81
N GLU A 558 -23.34 -9.96 8.43
CA GLU A 558 -22.44 -10.92 7.79
C GLU A 558 -23.02 -12.31 8.02
N ASP A 559 -23.39 -12.99 6.94
CA ASP A 559 -23.85 -14.38 6.94
C ASP A 559 -22.80 -15.26 6.27
N GLN A 560 -22.26 -16.20 7.00
CA GLN A 560 -21.17 -17.06 6.54
C GLN A 560 -21.52 -18.53 6.73
N GLN A 561 -21.39 -19.32 5.66
CA GLN A 561 -21.49 -20.77 5.69
C GLN A 561 -20.15 -21.35 5.24
N ILE A 562 -19.59 -22.22 6.08
CA ILE A 562 -18.37 -22.98 5.76
C ILE A 562 -18.68 -24.46 5.96
N GLU A 563 -18.61 -25.22 4.88
CA GLU A 563 -18.75 -26.66 4.91
C GLU A 563 -17.43 -27.29 4.49
N LYS A 564 -17.02 -28.35 5.18
CA LYS A 564 -15.91 -29.21 4.79
C LYS A 564 -16.39 -30.64 4.93
N THR A 565 -16.49 -31.36 3.83
CA THR A 565 -16.78 -32.80 3.81
C THR A 565 -15.50 -33.51 3.40
N ALA A 566 -14.98 -34.35 4.29
CA ALA A 566 -13.73 -35.08 4.09
C ALA A 566 -13.92 -36.58 4.21
N TYR A 567 -13.18 -37.31 3.41
CA TYR A 567 -13.23 -38.77 3.31
C TYR A 567 -11.82 -39.31 3.51
N ILE A 568 -11.69 -40.36 4.36
CA ILE A 568 -10.47 -41.17 4.41
C ILE A 568 -10.54 -42.15 3.24
N THR A 569 -9.53 -42.10 2.38
CA THR A 569 -9.49 -42.82 1.11
C THR A 569 -8.30 -43.78 1.05
N GLY A 570 -8.24 -44.59 0.02
CA GLY A 570 -7.01 -45.23 -0.43
C GLY A 570 -6.11 -44.24 -1.20
N GLU A 571 -5.00 -44.77 -1.68
CA GLU A 571 -4.00 -44.03 -2.46
C GLU A 571 -4.56 -43.45 -3.77
N ASP A 572 -5.64 -44.03 -4.31
CA ASP A 572 -6.35 -43.56 -5.50
C ASP A 572 -7.31 -42.36 -5.26
N TYR A 573 -7.46 -41.95 -4.01
CA TYR A 573 -8.39 -40.88 -3.56
C TYR A 573 -9.85 -41.08 -3.98
N ASN A 574 -10.26 -42.30 -4.24
CA ASN A 574 -11.63 -42.62 -4.65
C ASN A 574 -12.59 -42.53 -3.47
N ILE A 575 -13.62 -41.67 -3.60
CA ILE A 575 -14.64 -41.46 -2.54
C ILE A 575 -15.93 -42.25 -2.79
N THR A 576 -16.02 -43.04 -3.86
CA THR A 576 -17.24 -43.75 -4.22
C THR A 576 -17.63 -44.77 -3.15
N GLY A 577 -18.84 -44.63 -2.59
CA GLY A 577 -19.35 -45.53 -1.55
C GLY A 577 -18.81 -45.30 -0.14
N LEU A 578 -17.88 -44.34 0.05
CA LEU A 578 -17.37 -43.99 1.37
C LEU A 578 -18.35 -43.05 2.09
N GLN A 579 -18.39 -43.17 3.42
CA GLN A 579 -19.06 -42.18 4.28
C GLN A 579 -18.06 -41.07 4.66
N PRO A 580 -18.52 -39.80 4.81
CA PRO A 580 -17.68 -38.73 5.31
C PRO A 580 -17.13 -39.06 6.70
N ASP A 581 -15.85 -38.75 6.91
CA ASP A 581 -15.24 -38.85 8.24
C ASP A 581 -15.70 -37.68 9.12
N ALA A 582 -16.35 -37.99 10.24
CA ALA A 582 -16.95 -37.01 11.13
C ALA A 582 -15.90 -36.11 11.82
N SER A 583 -14.70 -36.67 12.08
CA SER A 583 -13.61 -35.91 12.73
C SER A 583 -12.96 -34.89 11.81
N LEU A 584 -12.90 -35.19 10.50
CA LEU A 584 -12.31 -34.34 9.47
C LEU A 584 -13.33 -33.43 8.81
N SER A 585 -14.63 -33.69 8.99
CA SER A 585 -15.73 -32.94 8.39
C SER A 585 -16.30 -31.92 9.36
N SER A 586 -16.70 -30.75 8.85
CA SER A 586 -17.30 -29.69 9.66
C SER A 586 -18.33 -28.89 8.85
N LEU A 587 -19.44 -28.52 9.52
CA LEU A 587 -20.39 -27.53 9.00
C LEU A 587 -20.50 -26.42 10.02
N THR A 588 -20.29 -25.20 9.56
CA THR A 588 -20.34 -23.98 10.35
C THR A 588 -21.22 -22.96 9.64
N ASN A 589 -22.23 -22.50 10.35
CA ASN A 589 -23.02 -21.35 9.95
C ASN A 589 -22.81 -20.23 10.97
N SER A 590 -22.64 -19.02 10.51
CA SER A 590 -22.44 -17.84 11.35
C SER A 590 -23.20 -16.66 10.80
N LEU A 591 -24.06 -16.08 11.61
CA LEU A 591 -24.75 -14.84 11.37
C LEU A 591 -24.26 -13.80 12.38
N SER A 592 -23.61 -12.77 11.90
CA SER A 592 -23.18 -11.61 12.71
C SER A 592 -24.00 -10.40 12.32
N MET A 593 -24.64 -9.76 13.27
CA MET A 593 -25.38 -8.51 13.09
C MET A 593 -24.80 -7.44 14.01
N GLU A 594 -24.62 -6.24 13.47
CA GLU A 594 -24.14 -5.09 14.23
C GLU A 594 -25.05 -3.88 13.99
N HIS A 595 -25.50 -3.27 15.08
CA HIS A 595 -26.21 -2.01 15.08
C HIS A 595 -25.34 -0.95 15.75
N ARG A 596 -25.09 0.16 15.06
CA ARG A 596 -24.30 1.26 15.60
C ARG A 596 -25.03 2.57 15.39
N VAL A 597 -25.25 3.32 16.47
CA VAL A 597 -25.93 4.62 16.45
C VAL A 597 -25.17 5.62 17.28
N GLY A 598 -25.08 6.86 16.83
CA GLY A 598 -24.46 7.90 17.63
C GLY A 598 -24.42 9.27 17.00
N PRO A 599 -24.24 10.31 17.86
CA PRO A 599 -24.03 11.69 17.46
C PRO A 599 -22.59 11.95 17.02
N GLY A 600 -22.45 12.93 16.14
CA GLY A 600 -21.16 13.49 15.74
C GLY A 600 -21.19 15.01 15.77
N TYR A 601 -20.02 15.60 15.99
CA TYR A 601 -19.80 17.04 15.97
C TYR A 601 -18.59 17.37 15.10
N ARG A 602 -18.74 18.38 14.24
CA ARG A 602 -17.66 18.93 13.42
C ARG A 602 -17.53 20.43 13.66
N TYR A 603 -16.28 20.85 13.89
CA TYR A 603 -15.89 22.25 13.88
C TYR A 603 -14.85 22.47 12.79
N ALA A 604 -15.05 23.48 11.92
CA ALA A 604 -14.09 23.82 10.87
C ALA A 604 -13.99 25.36 10.75
N LYS A 605 -12.78 25.91 10.93
CA LYS A 605 -12.50 27.32 10.76
C LYS A 605 -11.15 27.51 10.05
N GLY A 606 -11.19 28.04 8.83
CA GLY A 606 -10.00 28.14 7.99
C GLY A 606 -9.49 26.77 7.58
N LYS A 607 -8.24 26.45 7.94
CA LYS A 607 -7.61 25.14 7.70
C LYS A 607 -7.71 24.19 8.91
N ASN A 608 -8.30 24.64 10.01
CA ASN A 608 -8.41 23.87 11.24
C ASN A 608 -9.75 23.14 11.27
N THR A 609 -9.72 21.86 11.56
CA THR A 609 -10.90 21.00 11.62
C THR A 609 -10.80 20.09 12.86
N VAL A 610 -11.92 19.92 13.54
CA VAL A 610 -12.12 18.92 14.58
C VAL A 610 -13.39 18.17 14.26
N VAL A 611 -13.34 16.85 14.25
CA VAL A 611 -14.50 15.96 14.13
C VAL A 611 -14.46 14.98 15.29
N ALA A 612 -15.57 14.85 16.00
CA ALA A 612 -15.72 13.91 17.11
C ALA A 612 -17.04 13.16 16.94
N ASN A 613 -17.01 11.85 16.98
CA ASN A 613 -18.18 10.97 16.93
C ASN A 613 -18.11 10.00 18.10
N VAL A 614 -19.25 9.70 18.69
CA VAL A 614 -19.39 8.66 19.72
C VAL A 614 -20.57 7.79 19.34
N TYR A 615 -20.38 6.48 19.37
CA TYR A 615 -21.38 5.52 18.96
C TYR A 615 -21.62 4.48 20.05
N TYR A 616 -22.87 4.15 20.27
CA TYR A 616 -23.27 2.90 20.89
C TYR A 616 -23.35 1.82 19.83
N GLN A 617 -22.72 0.69 20.09
CA GLN A 617 -22.63 -0.46 19.21
C GLN A 617 -23.16 -1.69 19.94
N HIS A 618 -24.14 -2.34 19.34
CA HIS A 618 -24.68 -3.63 19.77
C HIS A 618 -24.42 -4.66 18.69
N SER A 619 -23.71 -5.74 19.01
CA SER A 619 -23.34 -6.80 18.09
C SER A 619 -23.91 -8.12 18.57
N ILE A 620 -24.57 -8.83 17.67
CA ILE A 620 -25.15 -10.17 17.89
C ILE A 620 -24.38 -11.15 17.01
N LEU A 621 -23.86 -12.20 17.63
CA LEU A 621 -23.25 -13.33 16.92
C LEU A 621 -24.11 -14.56 17.18
N ASP A 622 -24.73 -15.10 16.13
CA ASP A 622 -25.50 -16.32 16.15
C ASP A 622 -24.85 -17.35 15.22
N GLY A 623 -24.53 -18.51 15.71
CA GLY A 623 -23.80 -19.51 14.94
C GLY A 623 -24.17 -20.92 15.33
N MET A 624 -24.02 -21.84 14.37
CA MET A 624 -24.15 -23.28 14.58
C MET A 624 -22.86 -23.97 14.18
N VAL A 625 -22.33 -24.75 15.10
CA VAL A 625 -21.10 -25.54 14.89
C VAL A 625 -21.34 -26.98 15.31
N LYS A 626 -21.20 -27.92 14.37
CA LYS A 626 -21.51 -29.38 14.59
C LYS A 626 -22.84 -29.56 15.36
N GLY A 627 -23.89 -28.84 14.97
CA GLY A 627 -25.22 -28.96 15.59
C GLY A 627 -25.38 -28.26 16.95
N LYS A 628 -24.34 -27.62 17.49
CA LYS A 628 -24.44 -26.79 18.71
C LYS A 628 -24.63 -25.32 18.34
N ASN A 629 -25.70 -24.70 18.85
CA ASN A 629 -25.92 -23.25 18.67
C ASN A 629 -25.10 -22.45 19.66
N ILE A 630 -24.45 -21.41 19.16
CA ILE A 630 -23.69 -20.41 19.91
C ILE A 630 -24.34 -19.07 19.67
N LYS A 631 -24.83 -18.40 20.71
CA LYS A 631 -25.35 -17.03 20.62
C LYS A 631 -24.62 -16.16 21.62
N ARG A 632 -24.12 -15.01 21.15
CA ARG A 632 -23.41 -14.01 21.96
C ARG A 632 -23.87 -12.62 21.58
N ASP A 633 -24.06 -11.79 22.57
CA ASP A 633 -24.39 -10.38 22.45
C ASP A 633 -23.24 -9.55 23.06
N TYR A 634 -22.84 -8.48 22.38
CA TYR A 634 -21.75 -7.62 22.82
C TYR A 634 -22.18 -6.16 22.71
N ASP A 635 -21.98 -5.41 23.80
CA ASP A 635 -22.29 -3.98 23.87
C ASP A 635 -21.00 -3.18 24.06
N HIS A 636 -20.80 -2.17 23.23
CA HIS A 636 -19.60 -1.34 23.29
C HIS A 636 -19.94 0.13 23.00
N VAL A 637 -19.13 1.02 23.54
CA VAL A 637 -19.13 2.44 23.15
C VAL A 637 -17.88 2.67 22.32
N THR A 638 -18.06 2.94 21.03
CA THR A 638 -16.95 3.25 20.13
C THR A 638 -16.87 4.74 19.87
N TYR A 639 -15.66 5.26 19.65
CA TYR A 639 -15.44 6.69 19.45
C TYR A 639 -14.46 6.95 18.32
N PHE A 640 -14.57 8.14 17.77
CA PHE A 640 -13.72 8.67 16.72
C PHE A 640 -13.45 10.14 16.99
N LEU A 641 -12.19 10.54 16.97
CA LEU A 641 -11.74 11.92 17.04
C LEU A 641 -10.69 12.17 15.98
N MET A 642 -10.92 13.15 15.14
CA MET A 642 -9.95 13.64 14.18
C MET A 642 -9.75 15.15 14.36
N THR A 643 -8.51 15.56 14.43
CA THR A 643 -8.15 16.97 14.43
C THR A 643 -7.12 17.26 13.35
N ASN A 644 -7.29 18.36 12.66
CA ASN A 644 -6.31 18.89 11.72
C ASN A 644 -6.06 20.35 12.07
N PHE A 645 -4.84 20.67 12.52
CA PHE A 645 -4.40 22.01 12.91
C PHE A 645 -3.27 22.47 12.03
N ALA A 646 -3.51 23.51 11.25
CA ALA A 646 -2.50 24.25 10.50
C ALA A 646 -2.08 25.48 11.31
N PHE A 647 -0.96 25.40 12.04
CA PHE A 647 -0.42 26.52 12.82
C PHE A 647 -0.01 27.70 11.91
N ASN A 648 0.50 27.36 10.74
CA ASN A 648 0.83 28.28 9.67
C ASN A 648 0.84 27.48 8.33
N PRO A 649 1.06 28.14 7.16
CA PRO A 649 1.08 27.45 5.87
C PRO A 649 2.12 26.33 5.72
N GLN A 650 3.14 26.31 6.60
CA GLN A 650 4.26 25.37 6.54
C GLN A 650 4.15 24.25 7.58
N ASN A 651 3.32 24.39 8.63
CA ASN A 651 3.26 23.45 9.75
C ASN A 651 1.84 22.96 9.97
N THR A 652 1.64 21.65 9.85
CA THR A 652 0.34 21.00 10.06
C THR A 652 0.51 19.82 11.02
N VAL A 653 -0.42 19.71 11.98
CA VAL A 653 -0.57 18.54 12.86
C VAL A 653 -1.93 17.92 12.60
N ARG A 654 -1.96 16.62 12.40
CA ARG A 654 -3.18 15.82 12.34
C ARG A 654 -3.13 14.75 13.43
N VAL A 655 -4.18 14.68 14.22
CA VAL A 655 -4.37 13.62 15.23
C VAL A 655 -5.65 12.86 14.89
N PHE A 656 -5.55 11.57 14.96
CA PHE A 656 -6.64 10.64 14.70
C PHE A 656 -6.68 9.63 15.85
N ILE A 657 -7.81 9.54 16.54
CA ILE A 657 -8.03 8.60 17.63
C ILE A 657 -9.36 7.89 17.36
N ASN A 658 -9.34 6.57 17.38
CA ASN A 658 -10.56 5.79 17.21
C ASN A 658 -10.52 4.50 18.03
N SER A 659 -11.70 3.98 18.31
CA SER A 659 -11.88 2.63 18.81
C SER A 659 -12.78 1.81 17.90
N TYR A 660 -12.56 0.52 17.92
CA TYR A 660 -13.37 -0.46 17.19
C TYR A 660 -13.26 -1.84 17.84
N THR A 661 -14.30 -2.63 17.68
CA THR A 661 -14.33 -4.00 18.18
C THR A 661 -14.03 -5.00 17.07
N HIS A 662 -13.61 -6.17 17.47
CA HIS A 662 -13.43 -7.31 16.56
C HIS A 662 -14.01 -8.56 17.22
N ASN A 663 -15.08 -9.07 16.63
CA ASN A 663 -15.70 -10.32 17.09
C ASN A 663 -14.81 -11.52 16.77
N PRO A 664 -14.84 -12.59 17.57
CA PRO A 664 -14.13 -13.82 17.26
C PRO A 664 -14.55 -14.36 15.88
N ASP A 665 -13.58 -14.87 15.13
CA ASP A 665 -13.89 -15.65 13.91
C ASP A 665 -14.62 -16.93 14.36
N VAL A 666 -15.65 -17.31 13.62
CA VAL A 666 -16.48 -18.48 13.94
C VAL A 666 -15.64 -19.75 14.02
N ARG A 667 -14.59 -19.85 13.21
CA ARG A 667 -13.65 -20.99 13.29
C ARG A 667 -12.92 -21.04 14.63
N ASN A 668 -12.63 -19.89 15.23
CA ASN A 668 -12.02 -19.83 16.56
C ASN A 668 -12.99 -20.17 17.69
N LEU A 669 -14.30 -20.10 17.43
CA LEU A 669 -15.36 -20.52 18.34
C LEU A 669 -15.72 -22.00 18.24
N GLN A 670 -15.22 -22.70 17.21
CA GLN A 670 -15.55 -24.10 16.97
C GLN A 670 -14.91 -25.00 18.04
N ASP A 671 -15.71 -25.60 18.91
CA ASP A 671 -15.29 -26.63 19.87
C ASP A 671 -15.03 -27.98 19.17
N ILE A 672 -14.16 -27.97 18.15
CA ILE A 672 -13.89 -29.09 17.26
C ILE A 672 -12.39 -29.17 17.03
N TYR A 673 -11.85 -30.38 17.12
CA TYR A 673 -10.46 -30.62 16.79
C TYR A 673 -10.24 -30.58 15.28
N ASP A 674 -9.24 -29.80 14.84
CA ASP A 674 -8.68 -29.95 13.51
C ASP A 674 -7.55 -31.00 13.57
N VAL A 675 -7.83 -32.16 13.04
CA VAL A 675 -6.90 -33.29 12.98
C VAL A 675 -6.31 -33.48 11.57
N SER A 676 -6.39 -32.44 10.72
CA SER A 676 -5.80 -32.49 9.38
C SER A 676 -4.29 -32.69 9.42
N ASN A 677 -3.65 -32.30 10.51
CA ASN A 677 -2.28 -32.65 10.85
C ASN A 677 -2.21 -33.23 12.27
N ALA A 678 -1.94 -34.49 12.40
CA ALA A 678 -1.93 -35.18 13.68
C ALA A 678 -0.87 -34.68 14.68
N GLN A 679 0.18 -34.03 14.20
CA GLN A 679 1.23 -33.46 15.04
C GLN A 679 0.91 -32.04 15.51
N TYR A 680 0.03 -31.31 14.82
CA TYR A 680 -0.36 -29.95 15.11
C TYR A 680 -1.87 -29.84 15.26
N LEU A 681 -2.40 -30.34 16.36
CA LEU A 681 -3.83 -30.27 16.64
C LEU A 681 -4.23 -28.84 17.03
N SER A 682 -5.39 -28.44 16.56
CA SER A 682 -6.00 -27.20 17.03
C SER A 682 -7.48 -27.41 17.37
N LYS A 683 -7.98 -26.55 18.27
CA LYS A 683 -9.38 -26.56 18.72
C LYS A 683 -9.81 -25.12 18.97
N GLY A 684 -11.01 -24.76 18.55
CA GLY A 684 -11.57 -23.45 18.88
C GLY A 684 -12.06 -23.37 20.33
N ASN A 685 -12.38 -22.15 20.79
CA ASN A 685 -12.90 -21.86 22.11
C ASN A 685 -14.22 -21.09 22.00
N PRO A 686 -15.37 -21.70 22.36
CA PRO A 686 -16.67 -21.04 22.27
C PRO A 686 -16.87 -19.88 23.29
N GLU A 687 -15.98 -19.76 24.29
CA GLU A 687 -16.09 -18.74 25.33
C GLU A 687 -15.37 -17.42 24.97
N LEU A 688 -14.88 -17.29 23.74
CA LEU A 688 -14.20 -16.07 23.30
C LEU A 688 -15.14 -14.88 23.30
N ARG A 689 -14.59 -13.74 23.76
CA ARG A 689 -15.24 -12.44 23.75
C ARG A 689 -14.68 -11.58 22.63
N SER A 690 -15.42 -10.54 22.24
CA SER A 690 -14.93 -9.53 21.30
C SER A 690 -13.70 -8.81 21.84
N SER A 691 -12.69 -8.63 21.03
CA SER A 691 -11.56 -7.75 21.34
C SER A 691 -11.91 -6.29 21.09
N TYR A 692 -11.44 -5.39 21.98
CA TYR A 692 -11.67 -3.95 21.88
C TYR A 692 -10.38 -3.20 21.65
N ASN A 693 -10.31 -2.56 20.49
CA ASN A 693 -9.11 -1.91 19.99
C ASN A 693 -9.20 -0.40 20.13
N HIS A 694 -8.14 0.22 20.66
CA HIS A 694 -7.96 1.66 20.75
C HIS A 694 -6.75 2.05 19.92
N ARG A 695 -6.91 2.99 18.99
CA ARG A 695 -5.86 3.41 18.08
C ARG A 695 -5.71 4.92 18.08
N MET A 696 -4.47 5.38 18.10
CA MET A 696 -4.08 6.77 17.95
C MET A 696 -3.03 6.89 16.83
N ASN A 697 -3.21 7.86 15.93
CA ASN A 697 -2.19 8.27 14.97
C ASN A 697 -2.00 9.77 15.04
N LEU A 698 -0.76 10.20 15.04
CA LEU A 698 -0.36 11.61 15.01
C LEU A 698 0.59 11.80 13.82
N HIS A 699 0.30 12.81 13.01
CA HIS A 699 1.13 13.20 11.87
C HIS A 699 1.48 14.69 12.01
N TYR A 700 2.76 15.00 12.02
CA TYR A 700 3.27 16.35 11.95
C TYR A 700 4.07 16.52 10.66
N VAL A 701 3.71 17.51 9.87
CA VAL A 701 4.40 17.86 8.62
C VAL A 701 4.86 19.30 8.69
N ARG A 702 6.15 19.51 8.41
CA ARG A 702 6.74 20.83 8.22
C ARG A 702 7.39 20.89 6.85
N SER A 703 6.88 21.76 5.98
CA SER A 703 7.43 21.99 4.64
C SER A 703 7.96 23.42 4.50
N ASN A 704 9.27 23.54 4.29
CA ASN A 704 9.89 24.83 3.93
C ASN A 704 10.02 24.92 2.42
N ILE A 705 9.07 25.62 1.80
CA ILE A 705 8.91 25.72 0.35
C ILE A 705 10.13 26.37 -0.29
N GLU A 706 10.66 27.47 0.31
CA GLU A 706 11.79 28.24 -0.24
C GLU A 706 13.09 27.42 -0.30
N LYS A 707 13.32 26.56 0.69
CA LYS A 707 14.52 25.73 0.81
C LYS A 707 14.33 24.31 0.27
N GLY A 708 13.12 23.96 -0.20
CA GLY A 708 12.80 22.62 -0.68
C GLY A 708 13.00 21.52 0.38
N ARG A 709 12.75 21.83 1.67
CA ARG A 709 12.97 20.92 2.79
C ARG A 709 11.65 20.47 3.36
N THR A 710 11.52 19.16 3.60
CA THR A 710 10.31 18.59 4.21
C THR A 710 10.70 17.73 5.40
N PHE A 711 10.11 18.01 6.54
CA PHE A 711 10.23 17.21 7.76
C PHE A 711 8.87 16.61 8.08
N MET A 712 8.85 15.33 8.41
CA MET A 712 7.65 14.62 8.82
C MET A 712 7.93 13.80 10.07
N TRP A 713 6.97 13.77 10.97
CA TRP A 713 6.97 12.90 12.12
C TRP A 713 5.61 12.23 12.24
N MET A 714 5.63 10.91 12.33
CA MET A 714 4.46 10.06 12.56
C MET A 714 4.62 9.32 13.88
N PHE A 715 3.55 9.26 14.64
CA PHE A 715 3.42 8.41 15.81
C PHE A 715 2.12 7.62 15.71
N SER A 716 2.17 6.32 15.95
CA SER A 716 1.00 5.43 15.98
C SER A 716 1.05 4.58 17.25
N ALA A 717 -0.09 4.46 17.92
CA ALA A 717 -0.27 3.59 19.07
C ALA A 717 -1.54 2.76 18.91
N GLN A 718 -1.47 1.48 19.23
CA GLN A 718 -2.62 0.59 19.33
C GLN A 718 -2.56 -0.18 20.64
N LEU A 719 -3.68 -0.22 21.32
CA LEU A 719 -3.95 -1.00 22.52
C LEU A 719 -5.11 -1.93 22.22
N THR A 720 -5.06 -3.17 22.66
CA THR A 720 -6.18 -4.10 22.51
C THR A 720 -6.49 -4.73 23.85
N GLN A 721 -7.72 -4.53 24.32
CA GLN A 721 -8.30 -5.23 25.45
C GLN A 721 -8.97 -6.51 24.96
N ASP A 722 -9.00 -7.56 25.80
CA ASP A 722 -9.53 -8.88 25.43
C ASP A 722 -8.93 -9.40 24.09
N TYR A 723 -7.61 -9.21 23.91
CA TYR A 723 -6.94 -9.68 22.70
C TYR A 723 -7.12 -11.19 22.54
N ILE A 724 -7.60 -11.64 21.39
CA ILE A 724 -7.75 -13.08 21.08
C ILE A 724 -6.37 -13.61 20.72
N GLY A 725 -5.70 -14.20 21.69
CA GLY A 725 -4.35 -14.76 21.56
C GLY A 725 -4.39 -16.29 21.48
N GLN A 726 -3.29 -16.85 21.01
CA GLN A 726 -3.13 -18.29 20.91
C GLN A 726 -2.62 -18.86 22.25
N SER A 727 -3.25 -19.96 22.72
CA SER A 727 -2.82 -20.79 23.83
C SER A 727 -2.26 -22.09 23.25
N ILE A 728 -1.00 -22.38 23.57
CA ILE A 728 -0.25 -23.51 23.01
C ILE A 728 0.17 -24.42 24.15
N GLU A 729 -0.15 -25.72 24.05
CA GLU A 729 0.38 -26.77 24.90
C GLU A 729 1.24 -27.71 24.05
N TYR A 730 2.47 -27.94 24.48
CA TYR A 730 3.39 -28.81 23.77
C TYR A 730 3.38 -30.23 24.36
N ASN A 731 3.61 -31.22 23.50
CA ASN A 731 3.67 -32.65 23.86
C ASN A 731 2.50 -33.09 24.74
N LYS A 732 1.29 -32.57 24.49
CA LYS A 732 0.08 -32.99 25.18
C LYS A 732 -0.24 -34.41 24.82
N LYS A 733 -0.36 -35.32 25.84
CA LYS A 733 -0.58 -36.73 25.64
C LYS A 733 -2.06 -37.09 25.79
N ASP A 734 -2.42 -38.22 25.19
CA ASP A 734 -3.69 -38.91 25.38
C ASP A 734 -4.93 -38.09 25.01
N ILE A 735 -4.85 -37.29 23.95
CA ILE A 735 -6.01 -36.57 23.41
C ILE A 735 -6.89 -37.61 22.68
N ASN A 736 -7.99 -37.96 23.30
CA ASN A 736 -8.95 -38.90 22.68
C ASN A 736 -9.94 -38.13 21.81
N ILE A 737 -9.98 -38.45 20.52
CA ILE A 737 -10.91 -37.86 19.55
C ILE A 737 -11.60 -39.04 18.86
N ASP A 738 -12.90 -39.22 19.14
CA ASP A 738 -13.75 -40.26 18.57
C ASP A 738 -13.13 -41.68 18.67
N GLY A 739 -12.47 -41.98 19.79
CA GLY A 739 -11.84 -43.28 20.07
C GLY A 739 -10.38 -43.42 19.62
N ASN A 740 -9.85 -42.44 18.86
CA ASN A 740 -8.45 -42.36 18.46
C ASN A 740 -7.65 -41.52 19.45
N ILE A 741 -6.51 -42.06 19.90
CA ILE A 741 -5.59 -41.32 20.79
C ILE A 741 -4.56 -40.59 19.95
N TYR A 742 -4.43 -39.28 20.19
CA TYR A 742 -3.45 -38.41 19.55
C TYR A 742 -2.46 -37.90 20.57
N ASN A 743 -1.18 -37.82 20.19
CA ASN A 743 -0.09 -37.28 20.98
C ASN A 743 0.63 -36.18 20.17
N PRO A 744 -0.02 -35.04 19.95
CA PRO A 744 0.56 -34.02 19.09
C PRO A 744 1.81 -33.38 19.68
N LEU A 745 2.73 -32.95 18.84
CA LEU A 745 3.85 -32.06 19.21
C LEU A 745 3.33 -30.75 19.77
N GLN A 746 2.25 -30.25 19.16
CA GLN A 746 1.64 -29.00 19.57
C GLN A 746 0.11 -29.07 19.49
N TYR A 747 -0.52 -28.74 20.60
CA TYR A 747 -1.96 -28.50 20.69
C TYR A 747 -2.20 -27.00 20.87
N SER A 748 -3.09 -26.41 20.10
CA SER A 748 -3.38 -24.98 20.17
C SER A 748 -4.87 -24.68 20.26
N THR A 749 -5.20 -23.64 21.05
CA THR A 749 -6.53 -23.04 21.16
C THR A 749 -6.41 -21.52 21.23
N TYR A 750 -7.53 -20.83 21.42
CA TYR A 750 -7.57 -19.37 21.53
C TYR A 750 -8.14 -18.94 22.86
N GLU A 751 -7.63 -17.85 23.43
CA GLU A 751 -8.09 -17.27 24.68
C GLU A 751 -8.07 -15.73 24.61
N ASN A 752 -8.94 -15.07 25.40
CA ASN A 752 -8.87 -13.62 25.55
C ASN A 752 -7.78 -13.25 26.55
N MET A 753 -6.88 -12.39 26.16
CA MET A 753 -5.72 -11.98 26.94
C MET A 753 -5.55 -10.47 26.89
N ASP A 754 -5.07 -9.87 27.99
CA ASP A 754 -4.71 -8.45 28.02
C ASP A 754 -3.21 -8.23 27.82
N GLY A 755 -2.87 -7.02 27.43
CA GLY A 755 -1.47 -6.58 27.30
C GLY A 755 -0.94 -6.58 25.90
N TYR A 756 -1.78 -6.54 24.88
CA TYR A 756 -1.38 -6.28 23.50
C TYR A 756 -1.13 -4.79 23.28
N TYR A 757 0.09 -4.44 22.84
CA TYR A 757 0.49 -3.08 22.46
C TYR A 757 1.22 -3.10 21.14
N ASN A 758 1.02 -2.05 20.35
CA ASN A 758 1.82 -1.78 19.16
C ASN A 758 2.06 -0.26 19.07
N LEU A 759 3.31 0.15 19.27
CA LEU A 759 3.73 1.54 19.21
C LEU A 759 4.74 1.72 18.08
N ARG A 760 4.52 2.71 17.24
CA ARG A 760 5.43 3.03 16.14
C ARG A 760 5.68 4.53 16.08
N THR A 761 6.92 4.93 15.96
CA THR A 761 7.30 6.29 15.60
C THR A 761 8.22 6.28 14.39
N HIS A 762 8.04 7.26 13.51
CA HIS A 762 8.82 7.38 12.30
C HIS A 762 9.07 8.85 11.98
N ILE A 763 10.30 9.19 11.69
CA ILE A 763 10.75 10.54 11.33
C ILE A 763 11.34 10.47 9.92
N SER A 764 11.00 11.43 9.07
CA SER A 764 11.57 11.57 7.73
C SER A 764 11.98 13.02 7.46
N TYR A 765 13.14 13.21 6.85
CA TYR A 765 13.65 14.52 6.46
C TYR A 765 14.26 14.49 5.06
N GLY A 766 13.64 15.22 4.15
CA GLY A 766 14.07 15.32 2.76
C GLY A 766 14.57 16.74 2.44
N PHE A 767 15.73 16.84 1.76
CA PHE A 767 16.31 18.11 1.37
C PHE A 767 17.23 18.00 0.15
N PRO A 768 17.40 19.09 -0.63
CA PRO A 768 18.35 19.15 -1.73
C PRO A 768 19.78 19.33 -1.21
N VAL A 769 20.72 18.59 -1.79
CA VAL A 769 22.17 18.76 -1.61
C VAL A 769 22.70 19.48 -2.85
N SER A 770 22.67 20.80 -2.81
CA SER A 770 22.96 21.66 -3.98
C SER A 770 24.35 21.45 -4.59
N PRO A 771 25.46 21.25 -3.80
CA PRO A 771 26.80 21.08 -4.38
C PRO A 771 26.92 19.89 -5.33
N ILE A 772 26.24 18.78 -5.02
CA ILE A 772 26.26 17.56 -5.84
C ILE A 772 25.01 17.42 -6.73
N LYS A 773 24.13 18.40 -6.72
CA LYS A 773 22.85 18.41 -7.46
C LYS A 773 22.04 17.14 -7.24
N CYS A 774 21.87 16.71 -6.00
CA CYS A 774 21.10 15.54 -5.61
C CYS A 774 20.02 15.90 -4.60
N ASN A 775 19.03 15.00 -4.44
CA ASN A 775 18.05 15.06 -3.38
C ASN A 775 18.37 13.95 -2.37
N LEU A 776 18.45 14.30 -1.09
CA LEU A 776 18.69 13.35 0.00
C LEU A 776 17.44 13.24 0.86
N ASN A 777 16.97 12.02 1.04
CA ASN A 777 15.91 11.65 1.95
C ASN A 777 16.48 10.73 3.05
N LEU A 778 16.28 11.11 4.30
CA LEU A 778 16.67 10.35 5.47
C LEU A 778 15.42 10.00 6.26
N SER A 779 15.33 8.78 6.75
CA SER A 779 14.27 8.42 7.68
C SER A 779 14.76 7.43 8.73
N ALA A 780 14.13 7.49 9.91
CA ALA A 780 14.37 6.57 10.99
C ALA A 780 13.08 6.27 11.72
N GLY A 781 12.92 5.04 12.17
CA GLY A 781 11.75 4.57 12.88
C GLY A 781 12.09 3.66 14.05
N VAL A 782 11.17 3.60 15.00
CA VAL A 782 11.15 2.62 16.08
C VAL A 782 9.76 2.02 16.13
N ASN A 783 9.70 0.70 16.13
CA ASN A 783 8.48 -0.06 16.32
C ASN A 783 8.64 -0.95 17.55
N TRP A 784 7.72 -0.83 18.51
CA TRP A 784 7.64 -1.72 19.65
C TRP A 784 6.30 -2.40 19.68
N SER A 785 6.28 -3.73 19.66
CA SER A 785 5.08 -4.54 19.82
C SER A 785 5.23 -5.50 20.98
N ARG A 786 4.13 -5.74 21.67
CA ARG A 786 4.00 -6.75 22.72
C ARG A 786 2.74 -7.55 22.44
N THR A 787 2.90 -8.84 22.23
CA THR A 787 1.81 -9.77 21.94
C THR A 787 1.71 -10.80 23.06
N PRO A 788 0.54 -10.91 23.74
CA PRO A 788 0.30 -11.93 24.73
C PRO A 788 -0.01 -13.28 24.04
N SER A 789 0.43 -14.36 24.67
CA SER A 789 0.11 -15.75 24.34
C SER A 789 0.15 -16.60 25.60
N MET A 790 -0.44 -17.79 25.57
CA MET A 790 -0.27 -18.80 26.63
C MET A 790 0.63 -19.91 26.09
N ILE A 791 1.57 -20.38 26.90
CA ILE A 791 2.41 -21.54 26.61
C ILE A 791 2.36 -22.45 27.84
N ASP A 792 1.91 -23.69 27.64
CA ASP A 792 1.71 -24.70 28.73
C ASP A 792 0.97 -24.09 29.93
N ASN A 793 -0.15 -23.42 29.68
CA ASN A 793 -0.99 -22.72 30.68
C ASN A 793 -0.28 -21.60 31.47
N GLN A 794 0.82 -21.04 30.94
CA GLN A 794 1.51 -19.89 31.52
C GLN A 794 1.49 -18.72 30.56
N MET A 795 1.21 -17.53 31.10
CA MET A 795 1.18 -16.31 30.30
C MET A 795 2.58 -15.96 29.78
N ASN A 796 2.68 -15.83 28.47
CA ASN A 796 3.87 -15.38 27.78
C ASN A 796 3.61 -14.07 27.05
N TYR A 797 4.61 -13.19 27.07
CA TYR A 797 4.62 -11.94 26.31
C TYR A 797 5.78 -11.94 25.35
N THR A 798 5.50 -11.94 24.07
CA THR A 798 6.51 -11.71 23.04
C THR A 798 6.61 -10.22 22.79
N SER A 799 7.75 -9.62 23.17
CA SER A 799 8.06 -8.22 22.92
C SER A 799 9.04 -8.12 21.76
N ASN A 800 8.70 -7.33 20.74
CA ASN A 800 9.59 -7.10 19.59
C ASN A 800 9.87 -5.61 19.46
N MET A 801 11.16 -5.24 19.49
CA MET A 801 11.65 -3.89 19.27
C MET A 801 12.38 -3.86 17.92
N GLY A 802 11.82 -3.13 16.97
CA GLY A 802 12.42 -2.91 15.65
C GLY A 802 12.92 -1.48 15.51
N TYR A 803 14.14 -1.30 15.02
CA TYR A 803 14.73 -0.01 14.66
C TYR A 803 14.98 -0.02 13.16
N ASP A 804 14.41 0.92 12.43
CA ASP A 804 14.65 1.07 11.02
C ASP A 804 15.31 2.41 10.70
N ALA A 805 16.24 2.39 9.74
CA ALA A 805 16.85 3.58 9.19
C ALA A 805 16.95 3.44 7.68
N ARG A 806 16.67 4.52 6.96
CA ARG A 806 16.70 4.54 5.49
C ARG A 806 17.38 5.81 5.00
N MET A 807 18.11 5.67 3.92
CA MET A 807 18.71 6.77 3.18
C MET A 807 18.43 6.57 1.69
N SER A 808 17.99 7.61 1.00
CA SER A 808 17.83 7.62 -0.46
C SER A 808 18.44 8.89 -1.03
N LEU A 809 19.39 8.72 -1.96
CA LEU A 809 20.07 9.80 -2.68
C LEU A 809 19.71 9.69 -4.16
N GLY A 810 18.85 10.59 -4.64
CA GLY A 810 18.45 10.65 -6.03
C GLY A 810 19.15 11.77 -6.78
N SER A 811 19.66 11.49 -7.98
CA SER A 811 20.28 12.49 -8.86
C SER A 811 19.26 13.56 -9.31
N ASN A 812 19.72 14.79 -9.46
CA ASN A 812 19.00 15.91 -10.07
C ASN A 812 19.94 16.71 -10.98
N ILE A 813 20.89 16.01 -11.63
CA ILE A 813 21.99 16.59 -12.40
C ILE A 813 21.49 16.97 -13.82
N SER A 814 21.01 15.99 -14.56
CA SER A 814 20.50 16.15 -15.92
C SER A 814 19.55 15.00 -16.29
N GLU A 815 18.88 15.11 -17.44
CA GLU A 815 18.07 14.03 -18.00
C GLU A 815 18.92 12.88 -18.59
N ASN A 816 20.21 13.13 -18.82
CA ASN A 816 21.14 12.13 -19.35
C ASN A 816 21.81 11.28 -18.28
N ILE A 817 21.83 11.75 -17.03
CA ILE A 817 22.41 11.03 -15.89
C ILE A 817 21.34 10.93 -14.81
N ASP A 818 20.82 9.74 -14.67
CA ASP A 818 19.82 9.40 -13.67
C ASP A 818 20.34 8.27 -12.79
N PHE A 819 20.54 8.54 -11.50
CA PHE A 819 20.89 7.52 -10.54
C PHE A 819 20.12 7.70 -9.24
N THR A 820 19.92 6.58 -8.58
CA THR A 820 19.39 6.52 -7.21
C THR A 820 20.24 5.54 -6.41
N ILE A 821 20.64 5.96 -5.22
CA ILE A 821 21.34 5.12 -4.25
C ILE A 821 20.47 5.06 -3.01
N GLU A 822 20.15 3.86 -2.57
CA GLU A 822 19.30 3.63 -1.41
C GLU A 822 19.98 2.69 -0.44
N TRP A 823 19.82 2.94 0.85
CA TRP A 823 20.18 2.05 1.92
C TRP A 823 19.04 1.94 2.91
N ASN A 824 18.68 0.71 3.25
CA ASN A 824 17.68 0.38 4.25
C ASN A 824 18.31 -0.57 5.27
N GLY A 825 18.26 -0.24 6.54
CA GLY A 825 18.75 -1.10 7.62
C GLY A 825 17.66 -1.28 8.66
N THR A 826 17.51 -2.50 9.17
CA THR A 826 16.55 -2.85 10.21
C THR A 826 17.25 -3.71 11.26
N PHE A 827 17.25 -3.26 12.51
CA PHE A 827 17.67 -4.03 13.66
C PHE A 827 16.44 -4.47 14.45
N ASN A 828 16.34 -5.77 14.76
CA ASN A 828 15.25 -6.36 15.51
C ASN A 828 15.77 -7.01 16.78
N ASP A 829 15.05 -6.80 17.89
CA ASP A 829 15.30 -7.41 19.20
C ASP A 829 13.98 -8.01 19.70
N ALA A 830 13.81 -9.30 19.50
CA ALA A 830 12.64 -10.05 19.97
C ALA A 830 12.95 -10.72 21.30
N ARG A 831 12.04 -10.59 22.27
CA ARG A 831 12.17 -11.16 23.62
C ARG A 831 10.89 -11.85 24.02
N GLN A 832 11.03 -12.99 24.69
CA GLN A 832 9.91 -13.69 25.32
C GLN A 832 10.01 -13.56 26.83
N SER A 833 8.86 -13.37 27.49
CA SER A 833 8.83 -13.22 28.96
C SER A 833 8.91 -14.55 29.70
N LEU A 834 8.45 -15.63 29.06
CA LEU A 834 8.50 -16.97 29.65
C LEU A 834 9.83 -17.63 29.34
N VAL A 835 10.60 -17.91 30.38
CA VAL A 835 11.87 -18.64 30.31
C VAL A 835 11.67 -19.93 31.08
N LYS A 836 11.49 -21.06 30.40
CA LYS A 836 11.40 -22.37 31.03
C LYS A 836 12.71 -23.11 30.87
N GLY A 837 13.32 -23.54 31.99
CA GLY A 837 14.50 -24.40 32.00
C GLY A 837 15.72 -23.85 31.32
N ASN A 838 16.43 -24.69 30.57
CA ASN A 838 17.66 -24.35 29.82
C ASN A 838 17.39 -23.65 28.50
N MET A 839 16.31 -22.86 28.36
CA MET A 839 16.07 -22.09 27.13
C MET A 839 17.30 -21.26 26.77
N ARG A 840 18.07 -21.71 25.80
CA ARG A 840 19.09 -20.90 25.15
C ARG A 840 18.36 -19.82 24.34
N ASN A 841 18.41 -18.59 24.84
CA ASN A 841 17.97 -17.40 24.13
C ASN A 841 16.46 -17.11 24.08
N ALA A 842 15.89 -16.72 25.22
CA ALA A 842 14.64 -15.93 25.27
C ALA A 842 14.74 -14.57 24.52
N ARG A 843 15.89 -14.29 23.91
CA ARG A 843 16.18 -13.06 23.16
C ARG A 843 16.77 -13.42 21.80
N ASN A 844 16.16 -12.94 20.74
CA ASN A 844 16.67 -13.08 19.37
C ASN A 844 16.95 -11.70 18.78
N GLN A 845 18.19 -11.48 18.36
CA GLN A 845 18.65 -10.22 17.77
C GLN A 845 19.22 -10.46 16.40
N TYR A 846 18.79 -9.64 15.44
CA TYR A 846 19.36 -9.65 14.11
C TYR A 846 19.34 -8.26 13.48
N PHE A 847 20.28 -8.05 12.58
CA PHE A 847 20.34 -6.88 11.72
C PHE A 847 20.24 -7.32 10.27
N SER A 848 19.37 -6.69 9.53
CA SER A 848 19.27 -6.88 8.08
C SER A 848 19.39 -5.53 7.38
N HIS A 849 20.15 -5.49 6.29
CA HIS A 849 20.19 -4.29 5.48
C HIS A 849 20.26 -4.61 3.99
N THR A 850 19.77 -3.66 3.22
CA THR A 850 19.84 -3.65 1.75
C THR A 850 20.48 -2.35 1.31
N ALA A 851 21.53 -2.44 0.49
CA ALA A 851 22.12 -1.31 -0.20
C ALA A 851 21.90 -1.49 -1.70
N SER A 852 21.23 -0.54 -2.34
CA SER A 852 20.92 -0.61 -3.76
C SER A 852 21.38 0.64 -4.50
N GLY A 853 21.82 0.44 -5.74
CA GLY A 853 22.20 1.50 -6.65
C GLY A 853 21.61 1.24 -8.03
N GLN A 854 21.00 2.25 -8.61
CA GLN A 854 20.52 2.23 -9.99
C GLN A 854 21.15 3.39 -10.75
N LEU A 855 21.60 3.14 -11.96
CA LEU A 855 22.19 4.14 -12.85
C LEU A 855 21.60 3.98 -14.25
N LYS A 856 21.18 5.10 -14.83
CA LYS A 856 20.95 5.23 -16.27
C LYS A 856 21.75 6.41 -16.78
N TRP A 857 22.69 6.12 -17.68
CA TRP A 857 23.55 7.13 -18.28
C TRP A 857 23.41 7.09 -19.81
N VAL A 858 22.98 8.21 -20.39
CA VAL A 858 22.92 8.42 -21.84
C VAL A 858 24.15 9.22 -22.24
N PHE A 859 24.99 8.65 -23.09
CA PHE A 859 26.25 9.26 -23.51
C PHE A 859 26.44 9.13 -25.02
N TRP A 860 27.48 9.66 -25.52
CA TRP A 860 27.93 9.66 -26.93
C TRP A 860 26.88 9.22 -27.95
N LYS A 861 26.22 10.19 -28.63
CA LYS A 861 25.24 9.93 -29.72
C LYS A 861 24.09 8.98 -29.33
N GLY A 862 23.72 8.94 -28.02
CA GLY A 862 22.58 8.16 -27.55
C GLY A 862 22.89 6.69 -27.20
N PHE A 863 24.15 6.34 -26.94
CA PHE A 863 24.42 5.10 -26.22
C PHE A 863 23.95 5.20 -24.78
N THR A 864 23.50 4.11 -24.21
CA THR A 864 23.00 4.05 -22.85
C THR A 864 23.71 2.97 -22.07
N LEU A 865 24.09 3.30 -20.83
CA LEU A 865 24.49 2.33 -19.82
C LEU A 865 23.40 2.32 -18.74
N THR A 866 22.78 1.17 -18.54
CA THR A 866 21.82 0.96 -17.46
C THR A 866 22.39 -0.11 -16.54
N GLY A 867 22.46 0.17 -15.24
CA GLY A 867 22.96 -0.75 -14.24
C GLY A 867 22.11 -0.70 -12.98
N ALA A 868 21.98 -1.84 -12.34
CA ALA A 868 21.35 -1.97 -11.04
C ALA A 868 22.18 -2.93 -10.18
N VAL A 869 22.48 -2.49 -8.96
CA VAL A 869 23.20 -3.29 -7.97
C VAL A 869 22.36 -3.35 -6.72
N ASN A 870 22.21 -4.52 -6.14
CA ASN A 870 21.44 -4.74 -4.94
C ASN A 870 22.22 -5.72 -4.02
N TYR A 871 22.76 -5.18 -2.92
CA TYR A 871 23.44 -5.95 -1.89
C TYR A 871 22.48 -6.14 -0.71
N ASN A 872 22.26 -7.40 -0.33
CA ASN A 872 21.46 -7.78 0.81
C ASN A 872 22.33 -8.50 1.82
N GLN A 873 22.24 -8.13 3.11
CA GLN A 873 22.94 -8.80 4.17
C GLN A 873 22.01 -9.01 5.35
N TYR A 874 22.09 -10.20 5.93
CA TYR A 874 21.48 -10.60 7.18
C TYR A 874 22.57 -11.01 8.17
N ILE A 875 22.54 -10.44 9.37
CA ILE A 875 23.48 -10.75 10.46
C ILE A 875 22.67 -11.17 11.69
N GLY A 876 22.81 -12.42 12.09
CA GLY A 876 22.17 -12.97 13.30
C GLY A 876 23.10 -12.91 14.50
N PHE A 877 22.82 -12.06 15.49
CA PHE A 877 23.69 -11.90 16.66
C PHE A 877 23.52 -13.03 17.67
N THR A 878 22.37 -13.70 17.67
CA THR A 878 22.06 -14.72 18.66
C THR A 878 22.53 -16.11 18.23
N ASN A 879 22.43 -16.44 16.95
CA ASN A 879 22.70 -17.79 16.41
C ASN A 879 23.89 -17.82 15.46
N ASN A 880 24.70 -16.75 15.37
CA ASN A 880 25.85 -16.59 14.46
C ASN A 880 25.54 -16.92 12.98
N TYR A 881 24.27 -16.86 12.58
CA TYR A 881 23.87 -17.11 11.21
C TYR A 881 23.98 -15.82 10.40
N ASN A 882 24.82 -15.83 9.39
CA ASN A 882 25.01 -14.68 8.49
C ASN A 882 24.77 -15.12 7.06
N GLU A 883 24.04 -14.30 6.31
CA GLU A 883 23.75 -14.53 4.88
C GLU A 883 23.92 -13.22 4.14
N ASP A 884 24.63 -13.25 3.02
CA ASP A 884 24.72 -12.09 2.14
C ASP A 884 24.75 -12.49 0.66
N PHE A 885 24.27 -11.60 -0.19
CA PHE A 885 24.30 -11.79 -1.63
C PHE A 885 24.21 -10.46 -2.38
N LEU A 886 24.87 -10.44 -3.55
CA LEU A 886 24.96 -9.28 -4.42
C LEU A 886 24.35 -9.59 -5.78
N ILE A 887 23.26 -8.92 -6.12
CA ILE A 887 22.64 -9.02 -7.45
C ILE A 887 23.09 -7.83 -8.28
N CYS A 888 23.66 -8.09 -9.45
CA CYS A 888 24.13 -7.08 -10.38
C CYS A 888 23.54 -7.29 -11.77
N ASN A 889 22.80 -6.29 -12.26
CA ASN A 889 22.23 -6.26 -13.60
C ASN A 889 22.90 -5.16 -14.41
N VAL A 890 23.35 -5.47 -15.63
CA VAL A 890 24.05 -4.51 -16.50
C VAL A 890 23.54 -4.61 -17.92
N TYR A 891 23.21 -3.46 -18.51
CA TYR A 891 22.74 -3.37 -19.89
C TYR A 891 23.46 -2.24 -20.62
N LEU A 892 23.90 -2.55 -21.84
CA LEU A 892 24.33 -1.57 -22.82
C LEU A 892 23.25 -1.39 -23.86
N GLY A 893 22.95 -0.16 -24.20
CA GLY A 893 21.88 0.16 -25.13
C GLY A 893 22.24 1.25 -26.13
N LYS A 894 21.32 1.40 -27.06
CA LYS A 894 21.38 2.43 -28.08
C LYS A 894 20.01 3.01 -28.33
N LYS A 895 19.88 4.34 -28.17
CA LYS A 895 18.69 5.10 -28.57
C LYS A 895 18.60 5.12 -30.10
N LEU A 896 17.39 4.86 -30.59
CA LEU A 896 17.05 4.78 -32.01
C LEU A 896 16.06 5.89 -32.36
N PHE A 897 15.98 6.19 -33.65
CA PHE A 897 15.14 7.22 -34.23
C PHE A 897 15.56 8.65 -33.85
N LYS A 898 15.19 9.65 -34.67
CA LYS A 898 15.55 11.07 -34.43
C LYS A 898 15.00 11.64 -33.13
N ASN A 899 13.84 11.12 -32.69
CA ASN A 899 13.14 11.54 -31.45
C ASN A 899 13.50 10.67 -30.24
N GLN A 900 14.46 9.72 -30.37
CA GLN A 900 14.92 8.81 -29.32
C GLN A 900 13.77 7.96 -28.68
N GLN A 901 12.73 7.67 -29.44
CA GLN A 901 11.58 6.88 -28.96
C GLN A 901 11.89 5.39 -28.90
N GLY A 902 12.83 4.89 -29.70
CA GLY A 902 13.29 3.50 -29.68
C GLY A 902 14.56 3.32 -28.87
N GLU A 903 14.76 2.14 -28.30
CA GLU A 903 16.00 1.73 -27.64
C GLU A 903 16.18 0.22 -27.76
N ILE A 904 17.37 -0.22 -28.18
CA ILE A 904 17.80 -1.61 -28.05
C ILE A 904 18.72 -1.72 -26.86
N LEU A 905 18.50 -2.73 -26.03
CA LEU A 905 19.30 -3.07 -24.85
C LEU A 905 19.82 -4.49 -25.01
N VAL A 906 21.09 -4.69 -24.70
CA VAL A 906 21.73 -6.00 -24.57
C VAL A 906 22.36 -6.06 -23.19
N GLY A 907 22.10 -7.12 -22.43
CA GLY A 907 22.61 -7.16 -21.07
C GLY A 907 22.50 -8.52 -20.41
N VAL A 908 22.88 -8.51 -19.15
CA VAL A 908 22.87 -9.67 -18.26
C VAL A 908 22.17 -9.31 -16.96
N ASN A 909 21.28 -10.19 -16.55
CA ASN A 909 20.65 -10.17 -15.24
C ASN A 909 21.41 -11.13 -14.32
N ASP A 910 21.62 -10.71 -13.07
CA ASP A 910 22.37 -11.43 -12.07
C ASP A 910 23.75 -11.87 -12.59
N LEU A 911 24.56 -10.89 -12.98
CA LEU A 911 25.91 -11.09 -13.53
C LEU A 911 26.76 -12.04 -12.69
N LEU A 912 26.64 -11.97 -11.37
CA LEU A 912 27.44 -12.74 -10.41
C LEU A 912 26.82 -14.11 -10.10
N ASN A 913 25.58 -14.37 -10.54
CA ASN A 913 24.81 -15.58 -10.25
C ASN A 913 24.68 -15.84 -8.73
N GLN A 914 24.35 -14.80 -7.98
CA GLN A 914 24.24 -14.85 -6.53
C GLN A 914 22.80 -14.59 -6.03
N ASN A 915 21.79 -14.60 -6.93
CA ASN A 915 20.42 -14.40 -6.53
C ASN A 915 19.96 -15.52 -5.58
N LYS A 916 19.39 -15.11 -4.44
CA LYS A 916 18.85 -16.02 -3.42
C LYS A 916 17.49 -15.49 -2.93
N ALA A 917 16.56 -16.40 -2.64
CA ALA A 917 15.29 -16.09 -1.99
C ALA A 917 15.31 -16.66 -0.57
N PHE A 918 15.93 -15.94 0.32
CA PHE A 918 16.07 -16.27 1.74
C PHE A 918 15.13 -15.44 2.62
N ALA A 919 14.49 -16.08 3.59
CA ALA A 919 13.69 -15.42 4.62
C ALA A 919 13.94 -16.06 5.99
N ARG A 920 14.19 -15.24 7.01
CA ARG A 920 14.23 -15.68 8.39
C ARG A 920 13.04 -15.16 9.17
N THR A 921 12.41 -16.03 9.93
CA THR A 921 11.26 -15.70 10.78
C THR A 921 11.54 -16.13 12.22
N VAL A 922 11.22 -15.26 13.17
CA VAL A 922 11.21 -15.57 14.59
C VAL A 922 9.77 -15.58 15.05
N GLY A 923 9.31 -16.76 15.44
CA GLY A 923 7.96 -16.98 15.96
C GLY A 923 7.96 -17.12 17.49
N SER A 924 6.79 -17.39 18.04
CA SER A 924 6.65 -17.73 19.46
C SER A 924 7.14 -19.16 19.68
N GLY A 925 8.34 -19.30 20.24
CA GLY A 925 8.96 -20.60 20.56
C GLY A 925 9.72 -21.27 19.42
N TYR A 926 10.00 -20.57 18.31
CA TYR A 926 10.85 -21.10 17.23
C TYR A 926 11.54 -20.02 16.42
N THR A 927 12.64 -20.42 15.79
CA THR A 927 13.29 -19.67 14.72
C THR A 927 13.35 -20.53 13.47
N GLN A 928 13.07 -19.95 12.29
CA GLN A 928 13.13 -20.70 11.03
C GLN A 928 13.83 -19.90 9.94
N ASN A 929 14.56 -20.62 9.09
CA ASN A 929 15.11 -20.15 7.81
C ASN A 929 14.34 -20.82 6.67
N ALA A 930 14.05 -20.08 5.61
CA ALA A 930 13.41 -20.60 4.41
C ALA A 930 14.12 -20.10 3.17
N TRP A 931 14.43 -21.00 2.28
CA TRP A 931 14.96 -20.72 0.93
C TRP A 931 13.94 -21.17 -0.11
N ASN A 932 13.88 -20.45 -1.20
CA ASN A 932 13.00 -20.74 -2.33
C ASN A 932 13.75 -20.64 -3.64
N SER A 933 13.21 -21.25 -4.66
CA SER A 933 13.75 -21.19 -6.02
C SER A 933 13.78 -19.76 -6.55
N VAL A 934 14.82 -19.48 -7.33
CA VAL A 934 15.04 -18.18 -7.98
C VAL A 934 15.38 -18.35 -9.47
N ILE A 935 15.26 -17.27 -10.21
CA ILE A 935 15.84 -17.17 -11.54
C ILE A 935 17.33 -16.83 -11.37
N GLY A 936 18.21 -17.69 -11.87
CA GLY A 936 19.65 -17.45 -11.91
C GLY A 936 20.04 -16.49 -13.04
N ARG A 937 21.35 -16.41 -13.32
CA ARG A 937 21.91 -15.55 -14.35
C ARG A 937 21.36 -15.86 -15.73
N TYR A 938 20.86 -14.81 -16.44
CA TYR A 938 20.46 -14.92 -17.85
C TYR A 938 20.86 -13.69 -18.68
N PHE A 939 21.12 -13.94 -19.95
CA PHE A 939 21.46 -12.92 -20.94
C PHE A 939 20.20 -12.50 -21.69
N THR A 940 20.10 -11.23 -22.08
CA THR A 940 18.88 -10.72 -22.72
C THR A 940 19.17 -9.67 -23.77
N VAL A 941 18.34 -9.66 -24.80
CA VAL A 941 18.22 -8.58 -25.79
C VAL A 941 16.79 -8.07 -25.72
N GLN A 942 16.62 -6.76 -25.57
CA GLN A 942 15.31 -6.14 -25.43
C GLN A 942 15.20 -4.91 -26.31
N PHE A 943 14.08 -4.77 -27.00
CA PHE A 943 13.69 -3.57 -27.72
C PHE A 943 12.60 -2.84 -26.95
N ASN A 944 12.79 -1.54 -26.68
CA ASN A 944 11.81 -0.65 -26.06
C ASN A 944 11.37 0.40 -27.07
N TYR A 945 10.07 0.72 -27.09
CA TYR A 945 9.50 1.78 -27.88
C TYR A 945 8.57 2.66 -27.02
N ASN A 946 8.88 3.96 -26.93
CA ASN A 946 8.07 4.95 -26.22
C ASN A 946 7.18 5.70 -27.21
N LEU A 947 5.90 5.37 -27.24
CA LEU A 947 4.91 6.04 -28.05
C LEU A 947 4.59 7.41 -27.43
N ARG A 948 4.75 8.49 -28.19
CA ARG A 948 4.51 9.87 -27.74
C ARG A 948 3.90 10.65 -28.90
N HIS A 949 2.59 10.72 -28.92
CA HIS A 949 1.85 11.49 -29.91
C HIS A 949 0.86 12.39 -29.16
N PHE A 950 1.33 13.59 -28.80
CA PHE A 950 0.53 14.61 -28.15
C PHE A 950 0.01 15.61 -29.18
N GLY A 951 -1.13 16.27 -28.87
CA GLY A 951 -1.71 17.28 -29.71
C GLY A 951 -0.70 18.41 -30.04
N LYS A 952 -0.72 18.93 -31.25
CA LYS A 952 0.16 20.04 -31.66
C LYS A 952 -0.10 21.25 -30.77
N LYS A 953 0.96 22.02 -30.41
CA LYS A 953 0.85 23.38 -29.86
C LYS A 953 -0.11 24.20 -30.75
N GLY A 954 -1.29 24.56 -30.27
CA GLY A 954 -2.31 25.27 -31.04
C GLY A 954 -3.56 24.42 -31.41
N SER A 955 -3.67 23.13 -31.06
CA SER A 955 -4.98 22.49 -30.99
C SER A 955 -5.76 23.15 -29.87
N LYS A 956 -6.98 23.61 -30.15
CA LYS A 956 -7.87 24.21 -29.15
C LYS A 956 -7.84 23.37 -27.88
N SER A 957 -7.54 23.99 -26.75
CA SER A 957 -7.62 23.29 -25.46
C SER A 957 -9.08 22.95 -25.21
N ILE A 958 -9.34 22.00 -24.31
CA ILE A 958 -10.72 21.71 -23.86
C ILE A 958 -11.37 22.97 -23.29
N ASP A 959 -10.56 23.89 -22.77
CA ASP A 959 -10.99 25.20 -22.28
C ASP A 959 -11.54 26.08 -23.41
N ASP A 960 -11.13 25.87 -24.69
CA ASP A 960 -11.69 26.54 -25.88
C ASP A 960 -13.04 25.95 -26.34
N TYR A 961 -13.38 24.72 -25.89
CA TYR A 961 -14.64 24.07 -26.29
C TYR A 961 -15.78 24.38 -25.34
N ASP A 962 -15.47 24.85 -24.14
CA ASP A 962 -16.45 25.33 -23.20
C ASP A 962 -16.17 26.79 -22.92
N GLY A 963 -17.06 27.67 -23.39
CA GLY A 963 -17.24 29.00 -22.81
C GLY A 963 -17.57 28.95 -21.31
N MET A 964 -17.36 27.80 -20.69
CA MET A 964 -17.41 27.45 -19.28
C MET A 964 -16.06 26.88 -18.84
N GLY A 965 -14.99 27.34 -19.46
CA GLY A 965 -13.65 27.10 -18.99
C GLY A 965 -13.55 27.42 -17.53
N GLN A 966 -12.87 26.64 -16.87
CA GLN A 966 -12.53 26.68 -15.47
C GLN A 966 -13.58 26.27 -14.53
N LYS A 967 -13.39 25.21 -14.19
CA LYS A 967 -13.36 24.90 -12.75
C LYS A 967 -13.33 23.39 -12.68
N GLY A 968 -12.39 22.81 -13.46
CA GLY A 968 -11.80 21.53 -13.10
C GLY A 968 -10.70 21.73 -12.04
N GLY A 969 -10.90 22.67 -11.15
CA GLY A 969 -10.31 22.60 -9.83
C GLY A 969 -10.95 21.40 -9.16
N MET A 970 -10.16 20.58 -8.42
CA MET A 970 -10.71 19.63 -7.46
C MET A 970 -11.98 20.22 -6.84
N PRO A 971 -13.05 19.45 -6.66
CA PRO A 971 -14.16 19.89 -5.84
C PRO A 971 -13.56 20.47 -4.55
N PRO A 972 -14.03 21.63 -4.09
CA PRO A 972 -13.43 22.31 -2.95
C PRO A 972 -13.40 21.30 -1.81
N PHE A 973 -12.20 21.04 -1.29
CA PHE A 973 -12.08 20.26 -0.08
C PHE A 973 -13.03 20.85 0.95
N PRO A 974 -13.79 20.03 1.71
CA PRO A 974 -14.65 20.54 2.76
C PRO A 974 -13.80 21.33 3.77
N GLY A 975 -13.85 22.61 3.73
CA GLY A 975 -13.02 23.57 4.48
C GLY A 975 -12.63 24.82 3.71
N GLY A 976 -12.79 24.85 2.38
CA GLY A 976 -12.70 26.08 1.57
C GLY A 976 -14.00 26.90 1.68
N ARG A 977 -13.91 28.18 1.98
CA ARG A 977 -15.03 29.12 2.04
C ARG A 977 -15.88 29.01 0.79
N PRO A 978 -17.24 28.93 0.91
CA PRO A 978 -18.10 29.17 -0.25
C PRO A 978 -17.85 30.57 -0.81
N PRO A 979 -17.89 30.76 -2.13
CA PRO A 979 -17.79 32.10 -2.71
C PRO A 979 -18.95 32.95 -2.16
N MET A 980 -18.63 34.15 -1.66
CA MET A 980 -19.65 35.13 -1.32
C MET A 980 -20.42 35.45 -2.61
N MET A 981 -21.73 35.25 -2.60
CA MET A 981 -22.60 35.84 -3.62
C MET A 981 -22.54 37.37 -3.50
N PRO A 982 -22.50 38.10 -4.59
CA PRO A 982 -22.79 39.52 -4.58
C PRO A 982 -24.26 39.72 -4.21
N ARG A 983 -24.54 40.82 -3.52
CA ARG A 983 -25.86 41.28 -3.08
C ARG A 983 -26.87 41.34 -4.20
#